data_61c6828334b11bc7ee5f9b1574f1f7df
#
_entry.id   61c6828334b11bc7ee5f9b1574f1f7df
#
_cell.length_a   1.000
_cell.length_b   1.000
_cell.length_c   1.000
_cell.angle_alpha   90.00
_cell.angle_beta   90.00
_cell.angle_gamma   90.00
#
_symmetry.space_group_name_H-M   'P 1'
#
loop_
_entity.id
_entity.type
_entity.pdbx_description
1 polymer ?
#
loop_
_entity_poly.entity_id
_entity_poly.type
_entity_poly.pdbx_seq_one_letter_code
_entity_poly.pdbx_strand_id
1 'polypeptide(L)'
;MKKYSVAIIFLIIISFFPASVKSQQWGISSDIAGLTEVYPEMLWVDSVMNSLTVDERIAQLLMIRTYSNKDRRYYDSISRLIIQYNIGGLTFFQGSPVRQAELINYWQYLAKTPLMVSIDAEWGLAMRLDSVIPFPKHMTMGAVQDEEVIYKAGYHIGAQCKRAGIQMNFAPVMDINSNPKNPVINFRSFGEDKVNVAEKGAAFIQGMQNAGVIATAKHFPGHGDTDTDSHYTLPVLNHSIATIDSADLYPFRSAIAAQTGAIMTAHLFIPAIDSTKNRATSLSDKAINQLMKNKMGFKGLAITDALDMDGVTNYHKPGEIELMALLAGNDILLLTRNIPLALQKIKEAVVKGLISQEEIDARCRKILAYKYKTGLAHKKPVTIENLTNELNSSANSWVTQQIFEKAITIVKNDHGLIPLTHLDTLKIAALSIGSIKTSPFQQRLGNYASVELFNLPSNPDKAAINEIISKLNDFNLIIVGVENTNNNLSKNYGISSSAKELIGLLKARKNKIILDVFGNPYSLSNFSKHQGIDVIICSYEDNSVSKDISAQIIFGAIGASGRLPVSASSAFSVGTGVDTKPIGRLKYTLPEELGISSEKLDTITKLIESGIKQGAYPGCQVLFAKNGKVFYNKAFGHHTYDRKRSIQTTDLYDLASLTKILATTPAIMQMYEMGSFNLDEPLSEYLPFLKNSNKQSRTIREIMVHQAQFQSWIPFYKKTIKDFALDPTIYSSTQTKLFDQQVAKNLFISNSYREIIFDSIAKSKLLPKREYKYSDLGFILLSEAVEEKTKMSFEKYCEQHFYHPMGLPTIGFKPIMRFSLEKIAPTERDTTFRKQLIHGYVHDPTAAMLGGISGHAGLFGNAAEVAAIMQMFLQNGYYGGQRYFSSNTMAEFTRQQFPLSQNRRGLGFDKPFPVFDPNGPVSKEASLDSFGHSGFTGTYTWADPKNQLIYVFLSNRIYPDADNRKLMKMNLRTKIHELMCQILNEIENSVLKRP
;
A
#
# COMPACT_ATOMS: atom_id res chain seq x y z
N MET A 1 -58.28 32.01 -8.44
CA MET A 1 -59.13 31.08 -7.68
C MET A 1 -58.37 29.76 -7.48
N LYS A 2 -58.27 29.37 -6.17
CA LYS A 2 -57.97 28.03 -5.62
C LYS A 2 -56.61 27.42 -5.97
N LYS A 3 -55.56 27.43 -5.07
CA LYS A 3 -55.40 26.79 -3.72
C LYS A 3 -55.45 25.25 -3.75
N TYR A 4 -54.40 24.70 -3.07
CA TYR A 4 -54.16 23.33 -2.50
C TYR A 4 -53.39 22.41 -3.42
N SER A 5 -52.35 21.66 -3.04
CA SER A 5 -51.81 21.34 -1.71
C SER A 5 -50.35 20.96 -1.81
N VAL A 6 -49.56 21.41 -0.92
CA VAL A 6 -48.29 20.85 -0.47
C VAL A 6 -48.65 19.79 0.57
N ALA A 7 -48.21 18.57 0.41
CA ALA A 7 -47.83 17.69 1.51
C ALA A 7 -47.52 16.27 0.99
N ILE A 8 -46.58 15.65 1.68
CA ILE A 8 -46.30 14.20 1.70
C ILE A 8 -45.35 13.71 0.57
N ILE A 9 -44.04 13.99 0.74
CA ILE A 9 -42.95 13.00 0.54
C ILE A 9 -41.90 13.29 1.63
N PHE A 10 -42.17 12.87 2.83
CA PHE A 10 -41.21 12.61 3.90
C PHE A 10 -41.65 11.32 4.54
N LEU A 11 -40.97 10.24 4.19
CA LEU A 11 -40.88 8.95 4.89
C LEU A 11 -40.57 7.87 3.88
N ILE A 12 -39.35 7.56 3.66
CA ILE A 12 -38.72 6.25 3.40
C ILE A 12 -37.21 6.51 3.22
N ILE A 13 -36.53 6.80 4.32
CA ILE A 13 -35.09 6.54 4.48
C ILE A 13 -34.89 6.19 5.96
N ILE A 14 -35.33 5.03 6.36
CA ILE A 14 -34.85 4.32 7.55
C ILE A 14 -35.11 2.84 7.27
N SER A 15 -34.08 2.14 6.82
CA SER A 15 -33.85 0.71 7.06
C SER A 15 -32.89 0.13 6.03
N PHE A 16 -31.61 0.39 6.23
CA PHE A 16 -30.53 -0.51 5.83
C PHE A 16 -29.40 -0.38 6.86
N PHE A 17 -29.66 -0.90 8.07
CA PHE A 17 -28.56 -1.37 8.90
C PHE A 17 -28.32 -2.84 8.54
N PRO A 18 -27.11 -3.22 8.16
CA PRO A 18 -26.80 -4.64 7.97
C PRO A 18 -26.82 -5.34 9.32
N ALA A 19 -27.30 -6.57 9.26
CA ALA A 19 -27.49 -7.50 10.35
C ALA A 19 -26.36 -7.50 11.38
N SER A 20 -26.77 -7.41 12.64
CA SER A 20 -25.96 -7.60 13.83
C SER A 20 -25.07 -8.83 13.75
N VAL A 21 -23.76 -8.61 13.62
CA VAL A 21 -22.75 -9.58 14.03
C VAL A 21 -22.94 -9.77 15.53
N LYS A 22 -23.38 -10.96 15.97
CA LYS A 22 -23.48 -11.30 17.39
C LYS A 22 -22.10 -11.15 18.01
N SER A 23 -21.87 -10.02 18.72
CA SER A 23 -20.70 -9.85 19.59
C SER A 23 -20.74 -10.94 20.64
N GLN A 24 -19.67 -11.71 20.79
CA GLN A 24 -19.49 -12.54 21.97
C GLN A 24 -19.43 -11.62 23.20
N GLN A 25 -20.44 -11.67 24.05
CA GLN A 25 -20.49 -10.91 25.29
C GLN A 25 -19.37 -11.37 26.22
N TRP A 26 -18.43 -10.49 26.50
CA TRP A 26 -17.33 -10.72 27.45
C TRP A 26 -17.73 -10.47 28.92
N GLY A 27 -18.95 -9.97 29.15
CA GLY A 27 -19.52 -9.73 30.47
C GLY A 27 -20.00 -11.02 31.12
N ILE A 28 -19.77 -11.16 32.43
CA ILE A 28 -20.42 -12.18 33.28
C ILE A 28 -21.87 -11.71 33.46
N SER A 29 -22.85 -12.46 32.99
CA SER A 29 -24.26 -12.22 33.27
C SER A 29 -24.52 -12.23 34.78
N SER A 30 -25.05 -11.15 35.32
CA SER A 30 -25.38 -11.00 36.75
C SER A 30 -26.81 -11.44 37.10
N ASP A 31 -27.51 -12.11 36.18
CA ASP A 31 -28.87 -12.60 36.47
C ASP A 31 -28.85 -14.04 36.97
N ILE A 32 -28.59 -14.20 38.25
CA ILE A 32 -28.87 -15.40 38.98
C ILE A 32 -30.20 -15.19 39.75
N ALA A 33 -31.31 -15.37 38.99
CA ALA A 33 -32.60 -15.68 39.65
C ALA A 33 -33.39 -16.61 38.70
N GLY A 34 -33.25 -17.91 38.95
CA GLY A 34 -34.19 -18.95 38.53
C GLY A 34 -34.06 -19.41 37.10
N LEU A 35 -33.14 -20.36 36.87
CA LEU A 35 -33.31 -21.55 36.01
C LEU A 35 -32.03 -22.40 36.08
N THR A 36 -32.15 -23.66 36.33
CA THR A 36 -31.08 -24.69 36.44
C THR A 36 -30.54 -25.09 35.05
N GLU A 37 -30.10 -24.17 34.20
CA GLU A 37 -29.26 -24.47 33.04
C GLU A 37 -27.80 -24.46 33.48
N VAL A 38 -27.22 -25.65 33.60
CA VAL A 38 -25.79 -25.80 33.89
C VAL A 38 -25.02 -25.49 32.62
N TYR A 39 -24.43 -24.30 32.55
CA TYR A 39 -23.61 -23.95 31.40
C TYR A 39 -22.31 -24.77 31.37
N PRO A 40 -21.85 -25.27 30.21
CA PRO A 40 -20.60 -26.03 30.06
C PRO A 40 -19.38 -25.32 30.64
N GLU A 41 -19.33 -23.97 30.62
CA GLU A 41 -18.30 -23.14 31.26
C GLU A 41 -18.25 -23.42 32.79
N MET A 42 -19.41 -23.39 33.47
CA MET A 42 -19.48 -23.59 34.91
C MET A 42 -19.03 -24.98 35.29
N LEU A 43 -19.45 -26.00 34.53
CA LEU A 43 -19.04 -27.40 34.79
C LEU A 43 -17.52 -27.58 34.68
N TRP A 44 -16.90 -26.97 33.64
CA TRP A 44 -15.46 -27.06 33.47
C TRP A 44 -14.71 -26.33 34.61
N VAL A 45 -15.14 -25.11 34.94
CA VAL A 45 -14.55 -24.34 36.03
C VAL A 45 -14.63 -25.08 37.35
N ASP A 46 -15.81 -25.66 37.71
CA ASP A 46 -15.99 -26.41 38.92
C ASP A 46 -15.13 -27.67 38.93
N SER A 47 -15.06 -28.42 37.85
CA SER A 47 -14.22 -29.60 37.73
C SER A 47 -12.74 -29.24 37.97
N VAL A 48 -12.24 -28.15 37.36
CA VAL A 48 -10.85 -27.73 37.60
C VAL A 48 -10.65 -27.29 39.05
N MET A 49 -11.53 -26.39 39.56
CA MET A 49 -11.44 -25.92 40.97
C MET A 49 -11.37 -27.07 41.99
N ASN A 50 -12.19 -28.10 41.78
CA ASN A 50 -12.22 -29.26 42.68
C ASN A 50 -10.91 -30.12 42.61
N SER A 51 -10.16 -30.02 41.53
CA SER A 51 -8.87 -30.69 41.33
C SER A 51 -7.67 -29.92 41.89
N LEU A 52 -7.86 -28.63 42.26
CA LEU A 52 -6.79 -27.75 42.72
C LEU A 52 -6.66 -27.70 44.22
N THR A 53 -5.42 -27.82 44.72
CA THR A 53 -5.07 -27.49 46.11
C THR A 53 -5.16 -25.96 46.33
N VAL A 54 -5.14 -25.54 47.61
CA VAL A 54 -5.12 -24.09 47.95
C VAL A 54 -3.91 -23.41 47.33
N ASP A 55 -2.74 -24.01 47.36
CA ASP A 55 -1.51 -23.49 46.79
C ASP A 55 -1.64 -23.31 45.28
N GLU A 56 -2.21 -24.30 44.59
CA GLU A 56 -2.44 -24.25 43.15
C GLU A 56 -3.48 -23.18 42.77
N ARG A 57 -4.52 -22.98 43.61
CA ARG A 57 -5.51 -21.88 43.37
C ARG A 57 -4.85 -20.51 43.45
N ILE A 58 -3.95 -20.29 44.41
CA ILE A 58 -3.15 -19.06 44.51
C ILE A 58 -2.21 -18.93 43.29
N ALA A 59 -1.54 -20.04 42.91
CA ALA A 59 -0.61 -20.05 41.80
C ALA A 59 -1.30 -19.76 40.44
N GLN A 60 -2.61 -20.04 40.28
CA GLN A 60 -3.38 -19.66 39.11
C GLN A 60 -3.49 -18.13 38.89
N LEU A 61 -3.25 -17.31 39.91
CA LEU A 61 -3.21 -15.87 39.86
C LEU A 61 -1.86 -15.34 39.38
N LEU A 62 -0.83 -16.20 39.26
CA LEU A 62 0.53 -15.77 38.89
C LEU A 62 0.80 -16.00 37.41
N MET A 63 1.33 -14.96 36.74
CA MET A 63 1.86 -15.06 35.39
C MET A 63 3.36 -14.73 35.39
N ILE A 64 4.17 -15.58 34.75
CA ILE A 64 5.62 -15.43 34.75
C ILE A 64 6.16 -15.05 33.37
N ARG A 65 7.34 -14.42 33.37
CA ARG A 65 8.07 -14.05 32.17
C ARG A 65 8.65 -15.26 31.46
N THR A 66 8.56 -15.27 30.13
CA THR A 66 9.29 -16.25 29.32
C THR A 66 9.75 -15.66 27.99
N TYR A 67 10.64 -16.36 27.30
CA TYR A 67 11.26 -15.99 26.03
C TYR A 67 11.29 -17.21 25.12
N SER A 68 11.31 -17.01 23.80
CA SER A 68 11.51 -18.10 22.84
C SER A 68 12.89 -18.09 22.16
N ASN A 69 13.83 -17.26 22.64
CA ASN A 69 15.19 -17.14 22.15
C ASN A 69 16.27 -17.48 23.20
N LYS A 70 15.92 -18.31 24.20
CA LYS A 70 16.84 -18.76 25.24
C LYS A 70 17.30 -20.20 25.00
N ASP A 71 18.22 -20.65 25.82
CA ASP A 71 18.76 -22.03 25.81
C ASP A 71 17.85 -23.05 26.50
N ARG A 72 18.20 -24.33 26.39
CA ARG A 72 17.46 -25.42 26.97
C ARG A 72 17.38 -25.35 28.50
N ARG A 73 18.46 -24.89 29.17
CA ARG A 73 18.48 -24.80 30.65
C ARG A 73 17.42 -23.82 31.15
N TYR A 74 17.26 -22.71 30.42
CA TYR A 74 16.19 -21.76 30.71
C TYR A 74 14.81 -22.39 30.53
N TYR A 75 14.55 -23.12 29.44
CA TYR A 75 13.25 -23.76 29.19
C TYR A 75 12.95 -24.85 30.24
N ASP A 76 13.96 -25.62 30.65
CA ASP A 76 13.83 -26.62 31.72
C ASP A 76 13.49 -25.96 33.07
N SER A 77 13.99 -24.74 33.33
CA SER A 77 13.63 -23.98 34.55
C SER A 77 12.17 -23.55 34.55
N ILE A 78 11.64 -23.06 33.40
CA ILE A 78 10.22 -22.73 33.24
C ILE A 78 9.35 -23.98 33.39
N SER A 79 9.75 -25.10 32.78
CA SER A 79 9.04 -26.39 32.90
C SER A 79 8.91 -26.83 34.35
N ARG A 80 9.97 -26.68 35.15
CA ARG A 80 9.93 -27.00 36.59
C ARG A 80 8.92 -26.13 37.33
N LEU A 81 8.86 -24.82 37.07
CA LEU A 81 7.88 -23.93 37.70
C LEU A 81 6.43 -24.29 37.35
N ILE A 82 6.18 -24.68 36.10
CA ILE A 82 4.86 -25.12 35.62
C ILE A 82 4.42 -26.38 36.34
N ILE A 83 5.31 -27.40 36.41
CA ILE A 83 5.00 -28.71 37.03
C ILE A 83 4.85 -28.58 38.54
N GLN A 84 5.78 -27.87 39.20
CA GLN A 84 5.85 -27.77 40.64
C GLN A 84 4.73 -26.92 41.24
N TYR A 85 4.37 -25.79 40.60
CA TYR A 85 3.45 -24.82 41.20
C TYR A 85 2.10 -24.73 40.48
N ASN A 86 1.94 -25.31 39.29
CA ASN A 86 0.74 -25.21 38.48
C ASN A 86 0.32 -23.73 38.27
N ILE A 87 1.26 -22.89 37.81
CA ILE A 87 1.08 -21.44 37.62
C ILE A 87 -0.02 -21.11 36.61
N GLY A 88 -0.64 -19.93 36.76
CA GLY A 88 -1.78 -19.50 35.95
C GLY A 88 -1.47 -19.20 34.49
N GLY A 89 -0.27 -18.68 34.20
CA GLY A 89 0.06 -18.31 32.84
C GLY A 89 1.50 -17.89 32.59
N LEU A 90 1.76 -17.57 31.32
CA LEU A 90 3.05 -17.15 30.78
C LEU A 90 2.93 -15.86 29.99
N THR A 91 3.87 -14.94 30.18
CA THR A 91 4.01 -13.72 29.35
C THR A 91 5.25 -13.85 28.49
N PHE A 92 5.05 -13.95 27.18
CA PHE A 92 6.17 -14.03 26.24
C PHE A 92 6.75 -12.67 25.93
N PHE A 93 8.08 -12.63 25.89
CA PHE A 93 8.90 -11.53 25.42
C PHE A 93 9.56 -11.92 24.09
N GLN A 94 10.81 -11.48 23.85
CA GLN A 94 11.50 -11.62 22.56
C GLN A 94 11.71 -13.08 22.13
N GLY A 95 11.65 -13.30 20.81
CA GLY A 95 12.02 -14.55 20.16
C GLY A 95 11.36 -14.80 18.82
N SER A 96 11.34 -16.06 18.42
CA SER A 96 10.80 -16.51 17.14
C SER A 96 9.35 -17.01 17.31
N PRO A 97 8.43 -16.71 16.39
CA PRO A 97 7.05 -17.18 16.45
C PRO A 97 6.92 -18.70 16.41
N VAL A 98 7.73 -19.36 15.57
CA VAL A 98 7.73 -20.82 15.45
C VAL A 98 8.19 -21.45 16.77
N ARG A 99 9.32 -20.98 17.33
CA ARG A 99 9.84 -21.49 18.57
C ARG A 99 8.89 -21.21 19.74
N GLN A 100 8.22 -20.06 19.74
CA GLN A 100 7.18 -19.76 20.74
C GLN A 100 6.03 -20.76 20.67
N ALA A 101 5.52 -21.06 19.48
CA ALA A 101 4.43 -22.03 19.29
C ALA A 101 4.83 -23.45 19.75
N GLU A 102 6.06 -23.90 19.45
CA GLU A 102 6.60 -25.18 19.95
C GLU A 102 6.62 -25.22 21.48
N LEU A 103 7.12 -24.15 22.12
CA LEU A 103 7.19 -24.04 23.57
C LEU A 103 5.79 -23.97 24.21
N ILE A 104 4.84 -23.24 23.62
CA ILE A 104 3.45 -23.20 24.05
C ILE A 104 2.87 -24.63 24.03
N ASN A 105 3.02 -25.35 22.92
CA ASN A 105 2.53 -26.73 22.81
C ASN A 105 3.15 -27.65 23.86
N TYR A 106 4.46 -27.56 24.06
CA TYR A 106 5.20 -28.37 25.05
C TYR A 106 4.75 -28.05 26.47
N TRP A 107 4.65 -26.76 26.85
CA TRP A 107 4.25 -26.38 28.21
C TRP A 107 2.77 -26.60 28.49
N GLN A 108 1.89 -26.45 27.50
CA GLN A 108 0.48 -26.82 27.62
C GLN A 108 0.29 -28.34 27.84
N TYR A 109 1.16 -29.17 27.26
CA TYR A 109 1.17 -30.62 27.52
C TYR A 109 1.60 -30.93 28.94
N LEU A 110 2.61 -30.23 29.46
CA LEU A 110 3.10 -30.43 30.85
C LEU A 110 2.14 -29.89 31.91
N ALA A 111 1.36 -28.86 31.59
CA ALA A 111 0.54 -28.16 32.56
C ALA A 111 -0.68 -29.00 33.01
N LYS A 112 -0.88 -29.12 34.32
CA LYS A 112 -2.08 -29.72 34.93
C LYS A 112 -3.32 -28.88 34.57
N THR A 113 -3.24 -27.55 34.75
CA THR A 113 -4.26 -26.60 34.39
C THR A 113 -3.76 -25.81 33.15
N PRO A 114 -4.56 -25.63 32.10
CA PRO A 114 -4.12 -24.89 30.91
C PRO A 114 -3.55 -23.52 31.26
N LEU A 115 -2.40 -23.18 30.66
CA LEU A 115 -1.71 -21.91 30.86
C LEU A 115 -2.34 -20.82 30.02
N MET A 116 -2.65 -19.66 30.61
CA MET A 116 -3.00 -18.45 29.85
C MET A 116 -1.72 -17.82 29.31
N VAL A 117 -1.63 -17.67 28.00
CA VAL A 117 -0.48 -17.05 27.34
C VAL A 117 -0.80 -15.61 27.00
N SER A 118 0.08 -14.70 27.39
CA SER A 118 -0.03 -13.27 27.11
C SER A 118 1.22 -12.70 26.43
N ILE A 119 1.09 -11.54 25.82
CA ILE A 119 2.17 -10.79 25.15
C ILE A 119 1.86 -9.30 25.13
N ASP A 120 2.90 -8.46 25.04
CA ASP A 120 2.76 -7.08 24.55
C ASP A 120 2.83 -7.05 23.04
N ALA A 121 1.75 -6.75 22.37
CA ALA A 121 1.67 -6.65 20.92
C ALA A 121 0.82 -5.41 20.51
N GLU A 122 1.26 -4.22 20.97
CA GLU A 122 0.56 -2.95 20.71
C GLU A 122 0.48 -2.66 19.20
N TRP A 123 1.55 -2.97 18.45
CA TRP A 123 1.60 -2.90 16.99
C TRP A 123 1.79 -4.29 16.36
N GLY A 124 1.09 -5.29 16.92
CA GLY A 124 1.18 -6.69 16.49
C GLY A 124 2.35 -7.43 17.09
N LEU A 125 2.46 -8.70 16.73
CA LEU A 125 3.48 -9.61 17.30
C LEU A 125 4.91 -9.16 17.03
N ALA A 126 5.15 -8.34 16.01
CA ALA A 126 6.46 -7.76 15.69
C ALA A 126 7.04 -6.88 16.80
N MET A 127 6.23 -6.47 17.79
CA MET A 127 6.74 -5.80 18.98
C MET A 127 7.69 -6.69 19.79
N ARG A 128 7.49 -8.00 19.76
CA ARG A 128 8.23 -8.98 20.54
C ARG A 128 8.90 -10.07 19.71
N LEU A 129 8.29 -10.45 18.59
CA LEU A 129 8.73 -11.59 17.79
C LEU A 129 9.42 -11.13 16.51
N ASP A 130 10.54 -11.76 16.20
CA ASP A 130 11.20 -11.60 14.92
C ASP A 130 10.37 -12.17 13.75
N SER A 131 10.74 -11.87 12.52
CA SER A 131 10.13 -12.44 11.31
C SER A 131 8.61 -12.15 11.16
N VAL A 132 8.07 -11.19 11.91
CA VAL A 132 6.69 -10.71 11.79
C VAL A 132 6.71 -9.24 11.36
N ILE A 133 5.84 -8.88 10.40
CA ILE A 133 5.71 -7.50 9.90
C ILE A 133 4.89 -6.69 10.92
N PRO A 134 5.36 -5.50 11.34
CA PRO A 134 4.65 -4.67 12.30
C PRO A 134 3.44 -3.99 11.68
N PHE A 135 2.38 -3.83 12.45
CA PHE A 135 1.35 -2.84 12.21
C PHE A 135 1.85 -1.43 12.59
N PRO A 136 1.20 -0.36 12.09
CA PRO A 136 1.51 1.00 12.53
C PRO A 136 1.28 1.18 14.04
N LYS A 137 2.03 2.10 14.64
CA LYS A 137 1.92 2.42 16.07
C LYS A 137 0.64 3.20 16.37
N HIS A 138 0.23 3.20 17.63
CA HIS A 138 -0.99 3.90 18.05
C HIS A 138 -0.97 5.40 17.69
N MET A 139 0.18 6.08 17.76
CA MET A 139 0.30 7.49 17.35
C MET A 139 -0.05 7.69 15.87
N THR A 140 0.35 6.76 15.00
CA THR A 140 -0.05 6.76 13.59
C THR A 140 -1.55 6.49 13.44
N MET A 141 -2.07 5.50 14.18
CA MET A 141 -3.51 5.19 14.22
C MET A 141 -4.33 6.35 14.77
N GLY A 142 -3.77 7.14 15.69
CA GLY A 142 -4.38 8.33 16.26
C GLY A 142 -4.72 9.42 15.23
N ALA A 143 -4.01 9.46 14.13
CA ALA A 143 -4.25 10.39 13.02
C ALA A 143 -5.44 10.01 12.12
N VAL A 144 -5.84 8.74 12.14
CA VAL A 144 -6.92 8.19 11.30
C VAL A 144 -8.27 8.71 11.79
N GLN A 145 -9.14 9.19 10.88
CA GLN A 145 -10.47 9.67 11.20
C GLN A 145 -11.56 8.60 11.01
N ASP A 146 -11.20 7.42 10.56
CA ASP A 146 -12.09 6.29 10.27
C ASP A 146 -11.86 5.17 11.29
N GLU A 147 -12.76 5.04 12.27
CA GLU A 147 -12.65 4.07 13.36
C GLU A 147 -12.76 2.61 12.88
N GLU A 148 -13.44 2.37 11.76
CA GLU A 148 -13.52 1.03 11.18
C GLU A 148 -12.13 0.48 10.84
N VAL A 149 -11.20 1.34 10.42
CA VAL A 149 -9.80 0.95 10.16
C VAL A 149 -9.07 0.56 11.44
N ILE A 150 -9.38 1.24 12.55
CA ILE A 150 -8.80 0.93 13.88
C ILE A 150 -9.38 -0.39 14.42
N TYR A 151 -10.69 -0.62 14.24
CA TYR A 151 -11.32 -1.90 14.53
C TYR A 151 -10.61 -3.04 13.75
N LYS A 152 -10.39 -2.88 12.44
CA LYS A 152 -9.66 -3.88 11.64
C LYS A 152 -8.24 -4.12 12.15
N ALA A 153 -7.53 -3.06 12.55
CA ALA A 153 -6.20 -3.21 13.15
C ALA A 153 -6.25 -4.09 14.41
N GLY A 154 -7.17 -3.79 15.33
CA GLY A 154 -7.40 -4.61 16.53
C GLY A 154 -7.74 -6.08 16.19
N TYR A 155 -8.65 -6.28 15.22
CA TYR A 155 -9.05 -7.62 14.78
C TYR A 155 -7.87 -8.43 14.21
N HIS A 156 -7.10 -7.84 13.30
CA HIS A 156 -5.97 -8.53 12.66
C HIS A 156 -4.83 -8.81 13.63
N ILE A 157 -4.53 -7.89 14.56
CA ILE A 157 -3.57 -8.12 15.64
C ILE A 157 -4.07 -9.25 16.56
N GLY A 158 -5.35 -9.23 16.93
CA GLY A 158 -5.99 -10.32 17.69
C GLY A 158 -5.91 -11.67 16.96
N ALA A 159 -6.18 -11.68 15.66
CA ALA A 159 -6.06 -12.88 14.83
C ALA A 159 -4.62 -13.43 14.79
N GLN A 160 -3.60 -12.54 14.68
CA GLN A 160 -2.19 -12.96 14.82
C GLN A 160 -1.92 -13.59 16.19
N CYS A 161 -2.38 -12.97 17.28
CA CYS A 161 -2.23 -13.48 18.63
C CYS A 161 -2.89 -14.87 18.75
N LYS A 162 -4.13 -15.02 18.34
CA LYS A 162 -4.87 -16.28 18.37
C LYS A 162 -4.15 -17.38 17.57
N ARG A 163 -3.68 -17.05 16.35
CA ARG A 163 -2.95 -17.98 15.49
C ARG A 163 -1.63 -18.44 16.12
N ALA A 164 -0.97 -17.58 16.88
CA ALA A 164 0.26 -17.89 17.62
C ALA A 164 0.02 -18.55 18.99
N GLY A 165 -1.24 -18.86 19.35
CA GLY A 165 -1.59 -19.52 20.62
C GLY A 165 -1.62 -18.58 21.82
N ILE A 166 -1.86 -17.31 21.64
CA ILE A 166 -1.90 -16.26 22.67
C ILE A 166 -3.36 -15.91 22.96
N GLN A 167 -3.74 -15.90 24.24
CA GLN A 167 -5.10 -15.64 24.69
C GLN A 167 -5.32 -14.20 25.15
N MET A 168 -4.26 -13.48 25.53
CA MET A 168 -4.34 -12.13 26.08
C MET A 168 -3.26 -11.24 25.47
N ASN A 169 -3.64 -10.06 24.96
CA ASN A 169 -2.71 -9.04 24.52
C ASN A 169 -2.77 -7.82 25.44
N PHE A 170 -1.62 -7.37 25.92
CA PHE A 170 -1.51 -6.14 26.72
C PHE A 170 -1.58 -4.90 25.81
N ALA A 171 -2.72 -4.71 25.18
CA ALA A 171 -3.10 -3.59 24.31
C ALA A 171 -4.65 -3.42 24.30
N PRO A 172 -5.14 -2.19 24.01
CA PRO A 172 -4.42 -0.99 23.62
C PRO A 172 -3.91 -0.15 24.81
N VAL A 173 -3.03 0.83 24.48
CA VAL A 173 -2.65 1.90 25.39
C VAL A 173 -3.76 2.95 25.39
N MET A 174 -4.36 3.20 26.56
CA MET A 174 -5.46 4.16 26.79
C MET A 174 -4.98 5.47 27.42
N ASP A 175 -3.66 5.62 27.61
CA ASP A 175 -3.04 6.81 28.17
C ASP A 175 -3.15 7.99 27.21
N ILE A 176 -3.57 9.16 27.71
CA ILE A 176 -3.61 10.43 26.97
C ILE A 176 -2.22 11.06 27.04
N ASN A 177 -1.49 11.17 25.92
CA ASN A 177 -0.14 11.71 25.93
C ASN A 177 -0.14 13.23 25.97
N SER A 178 -0.54 13.81 27.09
CA SER A 178 -0.59 15.25 27.33
C SER A 178 0.81 15.88 27.49
N ASN A 179 1.81 15.09 27.88
CA ASN A 179 3.19 15.52 28.02
C ASN A 179 4.06 15.04 26.84
N PRO A 180 4.49 15.95 25.93
CA PRO A 180 5.35 15.58 24.80
C PRO A 180 6.73 15.07 25.23
N LYS A 181 7.14 15.28 26.48
CA LYS A 181 8.41 14.77 27.05
C LYS A 181 8.28 13.41 27.69
N ASN A 182 7.07 12.83 27.74
CA ASN A 182 6.86 11.51 28.33
C ASN A 182 7.79 10.47 27.68
N PRO A 183 8.68 9.81 28.44
CA PRO A 183 9.65 8.88 27.90
C PRO A 183 9.07 7.47 27.63
N VAL A 184 7.89 7.14 28.18
CA VAL A 184 7.29 5.82 28.20
C VAL A 184 6.14 5.69 27.20
N ILE A 185 5.21 6.63 27.20
CA ILE A 185 3.97 6.58 26.44
C ILE A 185 4.20 7.12 25.03
N ASN A 186 4.39 8.41 24.83
CA ASN A 186 4.74 9.04 23.56
C ASN A 186 4.02 8.40 22.35
N PHE A 187 4.77 7.77 21.43
CA PHE A 187 4.26 7.14 20.20
C PHE A 187 3.35 5.90 20.44
N ARG A 188 3.26 5.42 21.68
CA ARG A 188 2.39 4.31 22.08
C ARG A 188 0.94 4.75 22.32
N SER A 189 0.67 6.04 22.53
CA SER A 189 -0.68 6.60 22.68
C SER A 189 -1.33 6.90 21.32
N PHE A 190 -2.67 6.91 21.28
CA PHE A 190 -3.45 7.44 20.15
C PHE A 190 -3.43 8.98 20.06
N GLY A 191 -2.86 9.68 21.02
CA GLY A 191 -2.69 11.13 21.01
C GLY A 191 -2.91 11.82 22.34
N GLU A 192 -3.10 13.15 22.29
CA GLU A 192 -3.30 14.00 23.45
C GLU A 192 -4.79 14.37 23.69
N ASP A 193 -5.65 14.10 22.72
CA ASP A 193 -7.10 14.34 22.88
C ASP A 193 -7.79 13.12 23.49
N LYS A 194 -8.47 13.32 24.62
CA LYS A 194 -9.12 12.26 25.38
C LYS A 194 -10.23 11.53 24.61
N VAL A 195 -10.95 12.24 23.74
CA VAL A 195 -12.04 11.67 22.95
C VAL A 195 -11.46 10.78 21.86
N ASN A 196 -10.44 11.29 21.16
CA ASN A 196 -9.72 10.54 20.14
C ASN A 196 -9.10 9.24 20.70
N VAL A 197 -8.47 9.30 21.87
CA VAL A 197 -7.90 8.12 22.55
C VAL A 197 -9.00 7.13 22.93
N ALA A 198 -10.12 7.62 23.46
CA ALA A 198 -11.24 6.81 23.91
C ALA A 198 -11.92 6.04 22.76
N GLU A 199 -12.25 6.72 21.67
CA GLU A 199 -12.94 6.17 20.51
C GLU A 199 -12.07 5.11 19.81
N LYS A 200 -10.81 5.46 19.53
CA LYS A 200 -9.87 4.53 18.89
C LYS A 200 -9.50 3.34 19.75
N GLY A 201 -9.31 3.58 21.06
CA GLY A 201 -9.08 2.51 22.01
C GLY A 201 -10.25 1.52 22.08
N ALA A 202 -11.49 2.04 22.12
CA ALA A 202 -12.70 1.21 22.12
C ALA A 202 -12.84 0.38 20.83
N ALA A 203 -12.64 1.00 19.66
CA ALA A 203 -12.67 0.30 18.39
C ALA A 203 -11.61 -0.81 18.31
N PHE A 204 -10.39 -0.52 18.76
CA PHE A 204 -9.29 -1.51 18.81
C PHE A 204 -9.63 -2.69 19.75
N ILE A 205 -10.19 -2.41 20.96
CA ILE A 205 -10.63 -3.44 21.91
C ILE A 205 -11.68 -4.34 21.27
N GLN A 206 -12.71 -3.78 20.66
CA GLN A 206 -13.79 -4.52 20.01
C GLN A 206 -13.24 -5.43 18.89
N GLY A 207 -12.36 -4.90 18.03
CA GLY A 207 -11.72 -5.68 16.97
C GLY A 207 -10.94 -6.87 17.54
N MET A 208 -10.08 -6.64 18.53
CA MET A 208 -9.25 -7.69 19.14
C MET A 208 -10.10 -8.78 19.81
N GLN A 209 -11.12 -8.39 20.55
CA GLN A 209 -11.99 -9.34 21.24
C GLN A 209 -12.87 -10.12 20.27
N ASN A 210 -13.30 -9.53 19.17
CA ASN A 210 -14.01 -10.24 18.09
C ASN A 210 -13.11 -11.28 17.38
N ALA A 211 -11.80 -11.10 17.39
CA ALA A 211 -10.84 -12.15 16.98
C ALA A 211 -10.69 -13.28 18.02
N GLY A 212 -11.23 -13.11 19.23
CA GLY A 212 -11.21 -14.11 20.29
C GLY A 212 -10.01 -14.02 21.24
N VAL A 213 -9.41 -12.83 21.39
CA VAL A 213 -8.27 -12.54 22.27
C VAL A 213 -8.68 -11.48 23.29
N ILE A 214 -8.29 -11.66 24.56
CA ILE A 214 -8.55 -10.69 25.62
C ILE A 214 -7.73 -9.43 25.36
N ALA A 215 -8.41 -8.30 25.18
CA ALA A 215 -7.79 -6.98 25.15
C ALA A 215 -7.56 -6.45 26.57
N THR A 216 -6.42 -5.79 26.79
CA THR A 216 -6.05 -5.21 28.08
C THR A 216 -5.83 -3.71 27.94
N ALA A 217 -6.76 -2.93 28.40
CA ALA A 217 -6.64 -1.45 28.45
C ALA A 217 -5.58 -1.05 29.48
N LYS A 218 -4.60 -0.20 29.09
CA LYS A 218 -3.48 0.18 29.95
C LYS A 218 -3.03 1.62 29.75
N HIS A 219 -2.46 2.28 30.74
CA HIS A 219 -2.07 1.84 32.10
C HIS A 219 -2.94 2.60 33.13
N PHE A 220 -3.92 1.96 33.71
CA PHE A 220 -4.88 2.59 34.62
C PHE A 220 -4.20 3.19 35.85
N PRO A 221 -4.53 4.44 36.28
CA PRO A 221 -5.60 5.30 35.77
C PRO A 221 -5.18 6.30 34.69
N GLY A 222 -3.94 6.22 34.15
CA GLY A 222 -3.40 7.08 33.13
C GLY A 222 -1.95 7.46 33.40
N HIS A 223 -1.05 7.16 32.44
CA HIS A 223 0.41 7.35 32.55
C HIS A 223 0.91 8.47 31.60
N GLY A 224 0.01 9.18 30.92
CA GLY A 224 0.38 10.03 29.79
C GLY A 224 1.03 11.35 30.14
N ASP A 225 0.88 11.87 31.38
CA ASP A 225 1.46 13.15 31.84
C ASP A 225 2.63 12.96 32.79
N THR A 226 3.37 11.88 32.69
CA THR A 226 4.59 11.66 33.48
C THR A 226 5.83 12.05 32.70
N ASP A 227 6.89 12.49 33.41
CA ASP A 227 8.19 12.86 32.86
C ASP A 227 9.32 11.91 33.24
N THR A 228 9.01 10.87 34.04
CA THR A 228 9.92 9.85 34.50
C THR A 228 9.46 8.44 34.08
N ASP A 229 10.41 7.52 33.93
CA ASP A 229 10.17 6.16 33.48
C ASP A 229 9.88 5.24 34.67
N SER A 230 8.69 4.62 34.67
CA SER A 230 8.25 3.67 35.71
C SER A 230 9.07 2.37 35.77
N HIS A 231 9.87 2.07 34.76
CA HIS A 231 10.81 0.96 34.81
C HIS A 231 11.96 1.19 35.81
N TYR A 232 12.31 2.44 36.12
CA TYR A 232 13.44 2.81 37.00
C TYR A 232 13.02 3.48 38.29
N THR A 233 11.92 4.19 38.30
CA THR A 233 11.44 4.97 39.46
C THR A 233 9.93 4.86 39.57
N LEU A 234 9.35 5.31 40.70
CA LEU A 234 7.90 5.44 40.84
C LEU A 234 7.47 6.86 40.40
N PRO A 235 6.89 7.03 39.18
CA PRO A 235 6.46 8.34 38.72
C PRO A 235 5.36 8.91 39.60
N VAL A 236 5.37 10.21 39.80
CA VAL A 236 4.38 10.95 40.59
C VAL A 236 3.47 11.74 39.64
N LEU A 237 2.16 11.54 39.73
CA LEU A 237 1.16 12.31 38.98
C LEU A 237 0.40 13.23 39.96
N ASN A 238 0.64 14.53 39.88
CA ASN A 238 0.09 15.52 40.77
C ASN A 238 -1.25 16.11 40.28
N HIS A 239 -2.03 15.33 39.52
CA HIS A 239 -3.36 15.77 39.08
C HIS A 239 -4.35 15.86 40.24
N SER A 240 -5.29 16.83 40.18
CA SER A 240 -6.43 16.85 41.06
C SER A 240 -7.39 15.72 40.74
N ILE A 241 -8.19 15.30 41.71
CA ILE A 241 -9.21 14.26 41.48
C ILE A 241 -10.20 14.65 40.38
N ALA A 242 -10.50 15.96 40.22
CA ALA A 242 -11.34 16.48 39.15
C ALA A 242 -10.68 16.31 37.78
N THR A 243 -9.38 16.56 37.65
CA THR A 243 -8.61 16.35 36.42
C THR A 243 -8.56 14.87 36.07
N ILE A 244 -8.25 14.03 37.06
CA ILE A 244 -8.22 12.55 36.88
C ILE A 244 -9.59 12.08 36.37
N ASP A 245 -10.67 12.49 37.01
CA ASP A 245 -12.04 12.07 36.65
C ASP A 245 -12.46 12.55 35.26
N SER A 246 -12.15 13.79 34.89
CA SER A 246 -12.60 14.41 33.64
C SER A 246 -11.70 14.14 32.44
N ALA A 247 -10.40 13.81 32.66
CA ALA A 247 -9.44 13.55 31.61
C ALA A 247 -8.92 12.11 31.67
N ASP A 248 -8.05 11.78 32.64
CA ASP A 248 -7.30 10.51 32.63
C ASP A 248 -8.18 9.26 32.61
N LEU A 249 -9.32 9.29 33.33
CA LEU A 249 -10.27 8.18 33.37
C LEU A 249 -11.24 8.12 32.18
N TYR A 250 -11.29 9.16 31.35
CA TYR A 250 -12.25 9.22 30.25
C TYR A 250 -12.08 8.06 29.25
N PRO A 251 -10.84 7.75 28.76
CA PRO A 251 -10.64 6.61 27.88
C PRO A 251 -10.93 5.25 28.55
N PHE A 252 -10.65 5.11 29.85
CA PHE A 252 -10.93 3.87 30.56
C PHE A 252 -12.44 3.63 30.76
N ARG A 253 -13.26 4.68 30.90
CA ARG A 253 -14.73 4.54 30.87
C ARG A 253 -15.20 4.01 29.51
N SER A 254 -14.63 4.51 28.43
CA SER A 254 -14.91 4.02 27.08
C SER A 254 -14.48 2.56 26.90
N ALA A 255 -13.30 2.18 27.43
CA ALA A 255 -12.84 0.80 27.42
C ALA A 255 -13.77 -0.15 28.21
N ILE A 256 -14.29 0.28 29.36
CA ILE A 256 -15.27 -0.47 30.16
C ILE A 256 -16.60 -0.60 29.39
N ALA A 257 -17.07 0.47 28.77
CA ALA A 257 -18.28 0.46 27.94
C ALA A 257 -18.13 -0.45 26.71
N ALA A 258 -16.92 -0.52 26.13
CA ALA A 258 -16.55 -1.48 25.08
C ALA A 258 -16.32 -2.90 25.60
N GLN A 259 -16.60 -3.16 26.87
CA GLN A 259 -16.48 -4.48 27.53
C GLN A 259 -15.05 -5.08 27.45
N THR A 260 -14.02 -4.25 27.67
CA THR A 260 -12.63 -4.76 27.71
C THR A 260 -12.50 -5.91 28.70
N GLY A 261 -11.87 -7.00 28.26
CA GLY A 261 -11.71 -8.19 29.10
C GLY A 261 -10.74 -8.01 30.26
N ALA A 262 -9.78 -7.07 30.12
CA ALA A 262 -8.81 -6.78 31.15
C ALA A 262 -8.44 -5.29 31.22
N ILE A 263 -8.02 -4.85 32.42
CA ILE A 263 -7.38 -3.54 32.65
C ILE A 263 -6.07 -3.77 33.41
N MET A 264 -4.97 -3.18 32.91
CA MET A 264 -3.66 -3.22 33.57
C MET A 264 -3.49 -1.97 34.44
N THR A 265 -3.18 -2.20 35.72
CA THR A 265 -2.97 -1.16 36.74
C THR A 265 -1.53 -0.69 36.76
N ALA A 266 -1.30 0.62 36.64
CA ALA A 266 0.01 1.22 36.51
C ALA A 266 0.80 1.28 37.82
N HIS A 267 2.13 1.34 37.73
CA HIS A 267 3.00 1.71 38.85
C HIS A 267 3.20 3.22 38.91
N LEU A 268 2.17 3.94 39.42
CA LEU A 268 2.14 5.40 39.58
C LEU A 268 1.81 5.77 41.01
N PHE A 269 2.45 6.80 41.55
CA PHE A 269 2.01 7.42 42.79
C PHE A 269 1.13 8.64 42.49
N ILE A 270 -0.14 8.57 42.89
CA ILE A 270 -1.15 9.62 42.67
C ILE A 270 -1.74 10.03 44.01
N PRO A 271 -1.19 11.06 44.67
CA PRO A 271 -1.60 11.48 46.01
C PRO A 271 -3.10 11.80 46.13
N ALA A 272 -3.76 12.28 45.06
CA ALA A 272 -5.18 12.56 45.03
C ALA A 272 -6.07 11.30 45.10
N ILE A 273 -5.56 10.12 44.72
CA ILE A 273 -6.27 8.83 44.85
C ILE A 273 -5.89 8.16 46.18
N ASP A 274 -4.58 8.04 46.42
CA ASP A 274 -4.05 7.45 47.66
C ASP A 274 -2.82 8.23 48.13
N SER A 275 -2.99 8.93 49.27
CA SER A 275 -1.93 9.77 49.83
C SER A 275 -0.86 9.00 50.61
N THR A 276 -0.96 7.68 50.70
CA THR A 276 0.06 6.82 51.37
C THR A 276 1.35 6.93 50.58
N LYS A 277 2.40 7.47 51.19
CA LYS A 277 3.72 7.71 50.56
C LYS A 277 4.25 6.47 49.85
N ASN A 278 4.72 6.65 48.62
CA ASN A 278 5.30 5.59 47.76
C ASN A 278 4.32 4.41 47.46
N ARG A 279 3.00 4.61 47.63
CA ARG A 279 2.01 3.59 47.30
C ARG A 279 1.67 3.72 45.78
N ALA A 280 2.12 2.76 45.00
CA ALA A 280 1.74 2.64 43.62
C ALA A 280 0.23 2.38 43.45
N THR A 281 -0.41 2.89 42.42
CA THR A 281 -1.84 2.64 42.14
C THR A 281 -2.14 1.16 41.96
N SER A 282 -1.22 0.37 41.39
CA SER A 282 -1.30 -1.09 41.32
C SER A 282 -1.32 -1.80 42.70
N LEU A 283 -0.91 -1.11 43.77
CA LEU A 283 -0.88 -1.64 45.15
C LEU A 283 -1.90 -0.90 46.06
N SER A 284 -2.85 -0.12 45.46
CA SER A 284 -3.80 0.70 46.19
C SER A 284 -5.24 0.17 46.08
N ASP A 285 -5.85 -0.21 47.20
CA ASP A 285 -7.26 -0.56 47.27
C ASP A 285 -8.18 0.61 46.79
N LYS A 286 -7.81 1.84 47.10
CA LYS A 286 -8.56 3.04 46.66
C LYS A 286 -8.58 3.16 45.14
N ALA A 287 -7.48 2.81 44.46
CA ALA A 287 -7.40 2.88 43.02
C ALA A 287 -8.17 1.73 42.36
N ILE A 288 -8.04 0.50 42.86
CA ILE A 288 -8.53 -0.69 42.14
C ILE A 288 -9.95 -1.05 42.59
N ASN A 289 -10.15 -1.35 43.88
CA ASN A 289 -11.47 -1.75 44.34
C ASN A 289 -12.46 -0.56 44.39
N GLN A 290 -12.05 0.57 44.99
CA GLN A 290 -13.00 1.68 45.20
C GLN A 290 -13.25 2.46 43.90
N LEU A 291 -12.18 2.83 43.15
CA LEU A 291 -12.32 3.63 41.94
C LEU A 291 -12.67 2.80 40.72
N MET A 292 -11.79 1.84 40.31
CA MET A 292 -11.96 1.08 39.06
C MET A 292 -13.15 0.10 39.12
N LYS A 293 -13.21 -0.76 40.16
CA LYS A 293 -14.26 -1.77 40.24
C LYS A 293 -15.60 -1.20 40.69
N ASN A 294 -15.63 -0.46 41.83
CA ASN A 294 -16.89 0.00 42.40
C ASN A 294 -17.45 1.27 41.73
N LYS A 295 -16.66 2.36 41.65
CA LYS A 295 -17.15 3.63 41.07
C LYS A 295 -17.32 3.54 39.55
N MET A 296 -16.34 2.93 38.81
CA MET A 296 -16.40 2.83 37.35
C MET A 296 -17.10 1.56 36.86
N GLY A 297 -17.38 0.59 37.73
CA GLY A 297 -18.16 -0.60 37.40
C GLY A 297 -17.39 -1.68 36.59
N PHE A 298 -16.06 -1.67 36.62
CA PHE A 298 -15.28 -2.68 35.90
C PHE A 298 -15.45 -4.09 36.46
N LYS A 299 -15.80 -5.05 35.60
CA LYS A 299 -16.04 -6.45 35.96
C LYS A 299 -15.02 -7.45 35.39
N GLY A 300 -14.19 -7.01 34.45
CA GLY A 300 -13.15 -7.83 33.80
C GLY A 300 -11.94 -8.12 34.72
N LEU A 301 -10.87 -8.67 34.14
CA LEU A 301 -9.65 -9.01 34.87
C LEU A 301 -8.82 -7.76 35.20
N ALA A 302 -8.57 -7.52 36.49
CA ALA A 302 -7.62 -6.53 36.95
C ALA A 302 -6.23 -7.17 36.99
N ILE A 303 -5.27 -6.59 36.26
CA ILE A 303 -3.91 -7.12 36.10
C ILE A 303 -2.92 -6.06 36.55
N THR A 304 -1.89 -6.43 37.34
CA THR A 304 -0.80 -5.50 37.64
C THR A 304 0.05 -5.21 36.41
N ASP A 305 0.67 -4.05 36.34
CA ASP A 305 1.91 -3.91 35.57
C ASP A 305 3.00 -4.83 36.15
N ALA A 306 4.13 -4.93 35.49
CA ALA A 306 5.17 -5.90 35.83
C ALA A 306 5.72 -5.69 37.26
N LEU A 307 5.45 -6.62 38.16
CA LEU A 307 5.84 -6.52 39.59
C LEU A 307 7.36 -6.58 39.84
N ASP A 308 8.13 -6.85 38.80
CA ASP A 308 9.61 -6.84 38.88
C ASP A 308 10.23 -5.47 38.48
N MET A 309 9.42 -4.45 38.19
CA MET A 309 9.89 -3.10 37.88
C MET A 309 10.40 -2.36 39.12
N ASP A 310 11.45 -1.55 38.93
CA ASP A 310 12.06 -0.78 40.04
C ASP A 310 11.12 0.25 40.65
N GLY A 311 10.11 0.70 39.91
CA GLY A 311 9.02 1.57 40.41
C GLY A 311 8.29 1.03 41.64
N VAL A 312 8.28 -0.29 41.88
CA VAL A 312 7.71 -0.92 43.10
C VAL A 312 8.76 -1.69 43.90
N THR A 313 9.75 -2.33 43.26
CA THR A 313 10.75 -3.16 44.01
C THR A 313 11.73 -2.30 44.81
N ASN A 314 11.90 -1.04 44.51
CA ASN A 314 12.70 -0.11 45.33
C ASN A 314 12.07 0.20 46.69
N TYR A 315 10.77 -0.02 46.84
CA TYR A 315 10.02 0.35 48.06
C TYR A 315 9.48 -0.88 48.85
N HIS A 316 9.34 -2.04 48.23
CA HIS A 316 8.71 -3.22 48.81
C HIS A 316 9.53 -4.48 48.47
N LYS A 317 9.50 -5.47 49.35
CA LYS A 317 10.22 -6.71 49.17
C LYS A 317 9.43 -7.72 48.33
N PRO A 318 10.10 -8.66 47.62
CA PRO A 318 9.44 -9.77 46.96
C PRO A 318 8.53 -10.57 47.95
N GLY A 319 7.39 -11.04 47.50
CA GLY A 319 6.33 -11.65 48.29
C GLY A 319 5.41 -10.66 49.00
N GLU A 320 5.90 -9.54 49.49
CA GLU A 320 5.09 -8.43 50.02
C GLU A 320 4.39 -7.64 48.88
N ILE A 321 5.09 -7.41 47.77
CA ILE A 321 4.52 -6.73 46.60
C ILE A 321 3.34 -7.52 46.05
N GLU A 322 3.48 -8.81 45.88
CA GLU A 322 2.42 -9.71 45.40
C GLU A 322 1.21 -9.71 46.33
N LEU A 323 1.45 -9.80 47.65
CA LEU A 323 0.38 -9.72 48.65
C LEU A 323 -0.33 -8.35 48.59
N MET A 324 0.43 -7.26 48.55
CA MET A 324 -0.15 -5.93 48.49
C MET A 324 -0.99 -5.74 47.23
N ALA A 325 -0.49 -6.18 46.08
CA ALA A 325 -1.22 -6.12 44.80
C ALA A 325 -2.50 -6.96 44.85
N LEU A 326 -2.48 -8.12 45.47
CA LEU A 326 -3.66 -8.96 45.68
C LEU A 326 -4.67 -8.27 46.58
N LEU A 327 -4.26 -7.73 47.73
CA LEU A 327 -5.13 -7.01 48.67
C LEU A 327 -5.72 -5.74 48.05
N ALA A 328 -4.99 -5.08 47.13
CA ALA A 328 -5.48 -3.94 46.38
C ALA A 328 -6.60 -4.28 45.40
N GLY A 329 -6.77 -5.59 45.05
CA GLY A 329 -7.88 -6.04 44.22
C GLY A 329 -7.49 -6.55 42.84
N ASN A 330 -6.20 -6.72 42.51
CA ASN A 330 -5.81 -7.34 41.24
C ASN A 330 -6.18 -8.83 41.21
N ASP A 331 -6.59 -9.30 40.04
CA ASP A 331 -6.91 -10.72 39.81
C ASP A 331 -5.67 -11.49 39.31
N ILE A 332 -4.78 -10.87 38.55
CA ILE A 332 -3.56 -11.45 38.01
C ILE A 332 -2.35 -10.62 38.46
N LEU A 333 -1.33 -11.34 39.00
CA LEU A 333 -0.06 -10.81 39.44
C LEU A 333 1.00 -11.06 38.37
N LEU A 334 1.39 -10.00 37.64
CA LEU A 334 2.24 -10.13 36.47
C LEU A 334 3.72 -10.08 36.84
N LEU A 335 4.50 -11.00 36.28
CA LEU A 335 5.96 -11.10 36.39
C LEU A 335 6.47 -11.19 37.83
N THR A 336 5.82 -12.05 38.64
CA THR A 336 6.29 -12.42 40.00
C THR A 336 7.70 -12.98 39.98
N ARG A 337 8.63 -12.37 40.73
CA ARG A 337 10.06 -12.79 40.80
C ARG A 337 10.29 -14.06 41.60
N ASN A 338 9.55 -14.27 42.69
CA ASN A 338 9.76 -15.38 43.64
C ASN A 338 8.43 -16.04 43.99
N ILE A 339 8.06 -17.07 43.23
CA ILE A 339 6.81 -17.81 43.41
C ILE A 339 6.68 -18.43 44.80
N PRO A 340 7.66 -19.20 45.35
CA PRO A 340 7.57 -19.75 46.67
C PRO A 340 7.26 -18.72 47.75
N LEU A 341 7.95 -17.59 47.73
CA LEU A 341 7.76 -16.51 48.68
C LEU A 341 6.40 -15.83 48.54
N ALA A 342 5.94 -15.60 47.29
CA ALA A 342 4.61 -15.06 47.03
C ALA A 342 3.52 -15.99 47.56
N LEU A 343 3.59 -17.30 47.29
CA LEU A 343 2.66 -18.30 47.82
C LEU A 343 2.65 -18.32 49.34
N GLN A 344 3.86 -18.33 49.98
CA GLN A 344 4.00 -18.29 51.43
C GLN A 344 3.32 -17.06 52.03
N LYS A 345 3.61 -15.86 51.52
CA LYS A 345 3.06 -14.60 52.04
C LYS A 345 1.55 -14.50 51.88
N ILE A 346 1.02 -14.95 50.74
CA ILE A 346 -0.44 -14.96 50.52
C ILE A 346 -1.11 -15.97 51.45
N LYS A 347 -0.56 -17.16 51.65
CA LYS A 347 -1.10 -18.15 52.67
C LYS A 347 -1.04 -17.61 54.09
N GLU A 348 0.07 -16.98 54.49
CA GLU A 348 0.16 -16.33 55.80
C GLU A 348 -0.93 -15.27 55.98
N ALA A 349 -1.27 -14.55 54.94
CA ALA A 349 -2.33 -13.54 54.95
C ALA A 349 -3.73 -14.16 55.08
N VAL A 350 -3.98 -15.31 54.42
CA VAL A 350 -5.24 -16.06 54.60
C VAL A 350 -5.36 -16.56 56.05
N VAL A 351 -4.31 -17.15 56.62
CA VAL A 351 -4.31 -17.61 58.02
C VAL A 351 -4.55 -16.45 59.00
N LYS A 352 -4.04 -15.24 58.69
CA LYS A 352 -4.23 -14.04 59.51
C LYS A 352 -5.58 -13.35 59.26
N GLY A 353 -6.42 -13.86 58.38
CA GLY A 353 -7.72 -13.23 58.00
C GLY A 353 -7.60 -11.91 57.26
N LEU A 354 -6.45 -11.61 56.67
CA LEU A 354 -6.28 -10.39 55.84
C LEU A 354 -6.96 -10.50 54.45
N ILE A 355 -7.13 -11.73 53.98
CA ILE A 355 -7.90 -12.10 52.79
C ILE A 355 -8.56 -13.44 53.04
N SER A 356 -9.79 -13.64 52.60
CA SER A 356 -10.46 -14.92 52.79
C SER A 356 -10.10 -15.93 51.68
N GLN A 357 -10.27 -17.23 52.01
CA GLN A 357 -10.09 -18.29 51.00
C GLN A 357 -11.12 -18.17 49.89
N GLU A 358 -12.34 -17.77 50.19
CA GLU A 358 -13.44 -17.55 49.24
C GLU A 358 -13.07 -16.47 48.24
N GLU A 359 -12.35 -15.42 48.67
CA GLU A 359 -11.88 -14.36 47.78
C GLU A 359 -10.79 -14.86 46.82
N ILE A 360 -9.86 -15.70 47.27
CA ILE A 360 -8.88 -16.38 46.40
C ILE A 360 -9.60 -17.28 45.40
N ASP A 361 -10.56 -18.07 45.87
CA ASP A 361 -11.36 -18.97 45.04
C ASP A 361 -12.16 -18.24 43.99
N ALA A 362 -12.78 -17.12 44.34
CA ALA A 362 -13.52 -16.27 43.39
C ALA A 362 -12.62 -15.72 42.26
N ARG A 363 -11.40 -15.27 42.58
CA ARG A 363 -10.43 -14.80 41.57
C ARG A 363 -9.92 -15.95 40.69
N CYS A 364 -9.61 -17.10 41.28
CA CYS A 364 -9.22 -18.30 40.55
C CYS A 364 -10.34 -18.73 39.57
N ARG A 365 -11.59 -18.82 40.03
CA ARG A 365 -12.77 -19.09 39.19
C ARG A 365 -12.91 -18.12 38.02
N LYS A 366 -12.73 -16.83 38.28
CA LYS A 366 -12.76 -15.80 37.26
C LYS A 366 -11.71 -16.02 36.19
N ILE A 367 -10.46 -16.30 36.55
CA ILE A 367 -9.37 -16.61 35.61
C ILE A 367 -9.68 -17.88 34.82
N LEU A 368 -10.19 -18.93 35.45
CA LEU A 368 -10.60 -20.16 34.77
C LEU A 368 -11.74 -19.93 33.78
N ALA A 369 -12.70 -19.07 34.10
CA ALA A 369 -13.77 -18.68 33.17
C ALA A 369 -13.22 -17.99 31.90
N TYR A 370 -12.24 -17.10 32.04
CA TYR A 370 -11.55 -16.49 30.90
C TYR A 370 -10.71 -17.50 30.11
N LYS A 371 -10.07 -18.48 30.77
CA LYS A 371 -9.40 -19.60 30.10
C LYS A 371 -10.37 -20.42 29.25
N TYR A 372 -11.56 -20.72 29.80
CA TYR A 372 -12.62 -21.40 29.05
C TYR A 372 -13.07 -20.58 27.81
N LYS A 373 -13.42 -19.30 28.01
CA LYS A 373 -13.86 -18.39 26.94
C LYS A 373 -12.86 -18.25 25.80
N THR A 374 -11.56 -18.31 26.08
CA THR A 374 -10.49 -18.27 25.09
C THR A 374 -10.18 -19.62 24.45
N GLY A 375 -10.95 -20.68 24.79
CA GLY A 375 -10.85 -22.01 24.19
C GLY A 375 -9.78 -22.93 24.80
N LEU A 376 -9.10 -22.53 25.88
CA LEU A 376 -8.05 -23.31 26.53
C LEU A 376 -8.57 -24.64 27.12
N ALA A 377 -9.86 -24.74 27.45
CA ALA A 377 -10.48 -25.98 27.91
C ALA A 377 -10.35 -27.14 26.91
N HIS A 378 -10.23 -26.83 25.61
CA HIS A 378 -10.18 -27.83 24.55
C HIS A 378 -8.76 -28.33 24.24
N LYS A 379 -7.71 -27.78 24.88
CA LYS A 379 -6.29 -28.17 24.75
C LYS A 379 -5.82 -28.39 23.29
N LYS A 380 -6.27 -27.59 22.35
CA LYS A 380 -5.84 -27.70 20.94
C LYS A 380 -4.42 -27.13 20.75
N PRO A 381 -3.47 -27.92 20.19
CA PRO A 381 -2.13 -27.43 19.93
C PRO A 381 -2.12 -26.36 18.82
N VAL A 382 -1.15 -25.47 18.89
CA VAL A 382 -0.87 -24.50 17.82
C VAL A 382 -0.26 -25.24 16.63
N THR A 383 -0.86 -25.09 15.45
CA THR A 383 -0.32 -25.64 14.21
C THR A 383 0.91 -24.82 13.77
N ILE A 384 2.05 -25.49 13.60
CA ILE A 384 3.33 -24.83 13.30
C ILE A 384 3.49 -24.61 11.79
N GLU A 385 2.91 -25.50 10.99
CA GLU A 385 2.97 -25.41 9.53
C GLU A 385 2.42 -24.07 9.05
N ASN A 386 3.13 -23.44 8.11
CA ASN A 386 2.82 -22.11 7.53
C ASN A 386 2.64 -20.95 8.53
N LEU A 387 2.95 -21.13 9.81
CA LEU A 387 2.71 -20.13 10.86
C LEU A 387 3.26 -18.74 10.46
N THR A 388 4.54 -18.66 10.09
CA THR A 388 5.17 -17.36 9.76
C THR A 388 4.51 -16.68 8.55
N ASN A 389 4.13 -17.44 7.53
CA ASN A 389 3.45 -16.91 6.36
C ASN A 389 2.05 -16.38 6.71
N GLU A 390 1.30 -17.09 7.52
CA GLU A 390 -0.05 -16.68 7.94
C GLU A 390 -0.01 -15.47 8.88
N LEU A 391 1.01 -15.34 9.73
CA LEU A 391 1.22 -14.14 10.54
C LEU A 391 1.57 -12.90 9.68
N ASN A 392 2.18 -13.11 8.50
CA ASN A 392 2.55 -12.08 7.54
C ASN A 392 1.60 -12.06 6.32
N SER A 393 0.34 -12.40 6.51
CA SER A 393 -0.63 -12.44 5.42
C SER A 393 -0.75 -11.09 4.69
N SER A 394 -1.07 -11.14 3.41
CA SER A 394 -1.34 -9.94 2.59
C SER A 394 -2.52 -9.12 3.13
N ALA A 395 -3.49 -9.76 3.80
CA ALA A 395 -4.58 -9.07 4.49
C ALA A 395 -4.05 -8.17 5.63
N ASN A 396 -3.04 -8.61 6.40
CA ASN A 396 -2.38 -7.77 7.41
C ASN A 396 -1.66 -6.58 6.78
N SER A 397 -0.96 -6.83 5.67
CA SER A 397 -0.29 -5.78 4.90
C SER A 397 -1.28 -4.76 4.33
N TRP A 398 -2.46 -5.22 3.89
CA TRP A 398 -3.52 -4.34 3.41
C TRP A 398 -4.07 -3.43 4.53
N VAL A 399 -4.33 -3.96 5.72
CA VAL A 399 -4.76 -3.12 6.86
C VAL A 399 -3.68 -2.09 7.22
N THR A 400 -2.41 -2.47 7.20
CA THR A 400 -1.28 -1.55 7.40
C THR A 400 -1.29 -0.43 6.35
N GLN A 401 -1.51 -0.76 5.08
CA GLN A 401 -1.62 0.22 4.00
C GLN A 401 -2.81 1.17 4.22
N GLN A 402 -3.99 0.64 4.58
CA GLN A 402 -5.18 1.46 4.88
C GLN A 402 -4.94 2.46 6.01
N ILE A 403 -4.23 2.05 7.06
CA ILE A 403 -3.89 2.95 8.17
C ILE A 403 -3.03 4.11 7.67
N PHE A 404 -1.95 3.86 6.89
CA PHE A 404 -1.12 4.94 6.37
C PHE A 404 -1.87 5.83 5.37
N GLU A 405 -2.72 5.27 4.50
CA GLU A 405 -3.56 6.04 3.57
C GLU A 405 -4.46 7.05 4.30
N LYS A 406 -4.95 6.67 5.47
CA LYS A 406 -5.85 7.51 6.28
C LYS A 406 -5.13 8.36 7.32
N ALA A 407 -3.90 7.99 7.70
CA ALA A 407 -3.14 8.68 8.74
C ALA A 407 -2.27 9.81 8.20
N ILE A 408 -1.60 9.63 7.05
CA ILE A 408 -0.68 10.63 6.53
C ILE A 408 -1.36 12.00 6.46
N THR A 409 -0.72 12.98 7.11
CA THR A 409 -1.32 14.27 7.38
C THR A 409 -0.57 15.38 6.66
N ILE A 410 -1.27 16.12 5.82
CA ILE A 410 -0.76 17.36 5.24
C ILE A 410 -1.01 18.46 6.27
N VAL A 411 0.02 18.92 6.95
CA VAL A 411 -0.12 19.97 8.00
C VAL A 411 -0.07 21.37 7.42
N LYS A 412 0.44 21.51 6.19
CA LYS A 412 0.50 22.78 5.45
C LYS A 412 0.44 22.49 3.95
N ASN A 413 -0.33 23.29 3.19
CA ASN A 413 -0.43 23.20 1.73
C ASN A 413 -0.76 24.57 1.15
N ASP A 414 0.27 25.41 0.96
CA ASP A 414 0.10 26.76 0.47
C ASP A 414 -0.41 26.74 -0.99
N HIS A 415 -1.42 27.53 -1.24
CA HIS A 415 -2.05 27.70 -2.56
C HIS A 415 -2.54 26.37 -3.19
N GLY A 416 -2.73 25.32 -2.39
CA GLY A 416 -3.12 24.00 -2.90
C GLY A 416 -2.09 23.39 -3.85
N LEU A 417 -0.80 23.53 -3.54
CA LEU A 417 0.29 23.04 -4.39
C LEU A 417 0.20 21.53 -4.64
N ILE A 418 -0.20 20.75 -3.65
CA ILE A 418 -0.52 19.33 -3.83
C ILE A 418 -2.03 19.09 -3.74
N PRO A 419 -2.58 18.19 -4.59
CA PRO A 419 -1.91 17.30 -5.54
C PRO A 419 -1.23 18.06 -6.70
N LEU A 420 -0.02 17.62 -7.08
CA LEU A 420 0.73 18.23 -8.17
C LEU A 420 -0.03 18.06 -9.50
N THR A 421 -0.21 19.18 -10.22
CA THR A 421 -0.77 19.25 -11.57
C THR A 421 0.23 19.91 -12.50
N HIS A 422 -0.05 20.00 -13.81
CA HIS A 422 0.82 20.69 -14.82
C HIS A 422 2.28 20.23 -14.73
N LEU A 423 2.49 18.89 -14.77
CA LEU A 423 3.81 18.29 -14.61
C LEU A 423 4.82 18.68 -15.68
N ASP A 424 4.36 19.08 -16.85
CA ASP A 424 5.13 19.63 -17.95
C ASP A 424 5.87 20.94 -17.62
N THR A 425 5.40 21.67 -16.61
CA THR A 425 6.02 22.92 -16.14
C THR A 425 7.00 22.73 -14.98
N LEU A 426 7.05 21.51 -14.42
CA LEU A 426 7.82 21.21 -13.23
C LEU A 426 9.14 20.51 -13.55
N LYS A 427 10.24 21.08 -13.05
CA LYS A 427 11.53 20.40 -12.92
C LYS A 427 11.67 19.96 -11.46
N ILE A 428 11.51 18.67 -11.22
CA ILE A 428 11.38 18.11 -9.88
C ILE A 428 12.69 17.48 -9.43
N ALA A 429 13.20 17.92 -8.28
CA ALA A 429 14.24 17.23 -7.53
C ALA A 429 13.64 16.52 -6.31
N ALA A 430 13.98 15.26 -6.08
CA ALA A 430 13.67 14.54 -4.84
C ALA A 430 14.93 14.33 -4.02
N LEU A 431 15.02 15.04 -2.91
CA LEU A 431 16.12 14.95 -1.96
C LEU A 431 15.73 14.07 -0.77
N SER A 432 16.41 12.94 -0.59
CA SER A 432 16.31 12.13 0.63
C SER A 432 17.44 12.50 1.60
N ILE A 433 17.09 12.91 2.81
CA ILE A 433 18.01 13.15 3.92
C ILE A 433 17.85 12.00 4.90
N GLY A 434 18.85 11.15 5.03
CA GLY A 434 18.83 9.95 5.86
C GLY A 434 18.98 8.63 5.09
N SER A 435 19.04 8.69 3.75
CA SER A 435 19.32 7.54 2.91
C SER A 435 20.40 7.87 1.87
N ILE A 436 21.39 6.99 1.73
CA ILE A 436 22.45 7.10 0.69
C ILE A 436 22.08 6.30 -0.57
N LYS A 437 20.94 5.62 -0.56
CA LYS A 437 20.40 4.84 -1.70
C LYS A 437 19.01 5.37 -2.05
N THR A 438 18.59 5.16 -3.28
CA THR A 438 17.22 5.45 -3.72
C THR A 438 16.20 4.81 -2.79
N SER A 439 15.39 5.62 -2.15
CA SER A 439 14.38 5.17 -1.19
C SER A 439 13.07 4.73 -1.88
N PRO A 440 12.20 3.95 -1.21
CA PRO A 440 10.86 3.65 -1.72
C PRO A 440 10.04 4.90 -2.04
N PHE A 441 10.22 5.98 -1.28
CA PHE A 441 9.61 7.29 -1.56
C PHE A 441 10.01 7.81 -2.93
N GLN A 442 11.33 7.91 -3.18
CA GLN A 442 11.87 8.38 -4.45
C GLN A 442 11.48 7.48 -5.63
N GLN A 443 11.47 6.15 -5.41
CA GLN A 443 11.04 5.19 -6.43
C GLN A 443 9.58 5.44 -6.84
N ARG A 444 8.69 5.65 -5.87
CA ARG A 444 7.28 5.90 -6.15
C ARG A 444 7.03 7.27 -6.80
N LEU A 445 7.75 8.32 -6.39
CA LEU A 445 7.68 9.62 -7.07
C LEU A 445 7.99 9.48 -8.57
N GLY A 446 9.00 8.68 -8.93
CA GLY A 446 9.39 8.40 -10.32
C GLY A 446 8.33 7.64 -11.15
N ASN A 447 7.29 7.07 -10.55
CA ASN A 447 6.18 6.48 -11.29
C ASN A 447 5.17 7.53 -11.82
N TYR A 448 5.25 8.77 -11.35
CA TYR A 448 4.29 9.83 -11.68
C TYR A 448 4.88 11.00 -12.46
N ALA A 449 6.21 11.18 -12.41
CA ALA A 449 6.86 12.27 -13.10
C ALA A 449 8.36 11.98 -13.33
N SER A 450 8.99 12.77 -14.19
CA SER A 450 10.44 12.86 -14.28
C SER A 450 10.98 13.54 -13.03
N VAL A 451 11.71 12.79 -12.20
CA VAL A 451 12.23 13.26 -10.92
C VAL A 451 13.72 12.96 -10.87
N GLU A 452 14.55 13.98 -10.64
CA GLU A 452 15.97 13.78 -10.40
C GLU A 452 16.22 13.48 -8.92
N LEU A 453 17.01 12.43 -8.65
CA LEU A 453 17.14 11.85 -7.32
C LEU A 453 18.46 12.27 -6.68
N PHE A 454 18.37 12.79 -5.46
CA PHE A 454 19.50 13.19 -4.64
C PHE A 454 19.41 12.52 -3.27
N ASN A 455 20.54 12.09 -2.73
CA ASN A 455 20.60 11.36 -1.47
C ASN A 455 21.70 11.91 -0.58
N LEU A 456 21.38 12.10 0.69
CA LEU A 456 22.31 12.53 1.72
C LEU A 456 22.17 11.67 2.99
N PRO A 457 23.27 11.45 3.74
CA PRO A 457 23.17 10.80 5.04
C PRO A 457 22.37 11.66 6.03
N SER A 458 21.95 11.09 7.16
CA SER A 458 21.20 11.81 8.21
C SER A 458 21.97 13.02 8.77
N ASN A 459 23.29 12.99 8.72
CA ASN A 459 24.16 14.07 9.19
C ASN A 459 25.17 14.49 8.09
N PRO A 460 24.71 15.22 7.04
CA PRO A 460 25.59 15.66 5.97
C PRO A 460 26.60 16.70 6.46
N ASP A 461 27.82 16.67 5.95
CA ASP A 461 28.84 17.70 6.21
C ASP A 461 28.59 18.95 5.36
N LYS A 462 29.33 20.02 5.65
CA LYS A 462 29.19 21.32 4.95
C LYS A 462 29.52 21.22 3.45
N ALA A 463 30.43 20.33 3.05
CA ALA A 463 30.82 20.17 1.66
C ALA A 463 29.68 19.54 0.88
N ALA A 464 29.09 18.48 1.40
CA ALA A 464 27.90 17.82 0.82
C ALA A 464 26.68 18.77 0.76
N ILE A 465 26.45 19.59 1.79
CA ILE A 465 25.40 20.61 1.80
C ILE A 465 25.63 21.62 0.67
N ASN A 466 26.84 22.18 0.53
CA ASN A 466 27.12 23.16 -0.52
C ASN A 466 27.00 22.56 -1.93
N GLU A 467 27.47 21.34 -2.11
CA GLU A 467 27.36 20.62 -3.38
C GLU A 467 25.90 20.41 -3.77
N ILE A 468 25.05 19.90 -2.86
CA ILE A 468 23.64 19.65 -3.16
C ILE A 468 22.89 20.94 -3.42
N ILE A 469 23.14 21.99 -2.66
CA ILE A 469 22.54 23.31 -2.86
C ILE A 469 22.84 23.85 -4.27
N SER A 470 24.09 23.67 -4.75
CA SER A 470 24.46 24.05 -6.13
C SER A 470 23.68 23.26 -7.18
N LYS A 471 23.61 21.93 -7.01
CA LYS A 471 22.88 21.03 -7.95
C LYS A 471 21.38 21.32 -8.02
N LEU A 472 20.76 21.77 -6.94
CA LEU A 472 19.34 22.07 -6.87
C LEU A 472 18.92 23.40 -7.53
N ASN A 473 19.87 24.19 -8.08
CA ASN A 473 19.57 25.47 -8.71
C ASN A 473 18.66 25.38 -9.93
N ASP A 474 18.76 24.29 -10.69
CA ASP A 474 18.06 24.11 -11.97
C ASP A 474 16.61 23.62 -11.83
N PHE A 475 16.17 23.35 -10.61
CA PHE A 475 14.85 22.83 -10.29
C PHE A 475 13.92 23.94 -9.81
N ASN A 476 12.63 23.84 -10.14
CA ASN A 476 11.62 24.77 -9.63
C ASN A 476 10.76 24.16 -8.52
N LEU A 477 10.85 22.82 -8.31
CA LEU A 477 10.20 22.10 -7.23
C LEU A 477 11.22 21.14 -6.57
N ILE A 478 11.36 21.23 -5.26
CA ILE A 478 12.19 20.34 -4.46
C ILE A 478 11.30 19.58 -3.49
N ILE A 479 11.29 18.25 -3.58
CA ILE A 479 10.60 17.35 -2.66
C ILE A 479 11.64 16.78 -1.71
N VAL A 480 11.54 17.13 -0.44
CA VAL A 480 12.51 16.71 0.61
C VAL A 480 11.86 15.64 1.48
N GLY A 481 12.42 14.43 1.48
CA GLY A 481 12.07 13.37 2.43
C GLY A 481 13.09 13.33 3.58
N VAL A 482 12.62 13.55 4.82
CA VAL A 482 13.45 13.36 6.03
C VAL A 482 13.25 11.93 6.52
N GLU A 483 14.26 11.11 6.32
CA GLU A 483 14.26 9.66 6.54
C GLU A 483 15.25 9.25 7.63
N ASN A 484 15.31 7.98 8.00
CA ASN A 484 16.16 7.43 9.08
C ASN A 484 15.94 8.12 10.42
N THR A 485 14.69 8.43 10.71
CA THR A 485 14.25 9.04 11.97
C THR A 485 14.06 7.99 13.08
N ASN A 486 13.87 8.44 14.30
CA ASN A 486 13.55 7.59 15.44
C ASN A 486 12.54 8.27 16.40
N ASN A 487 12.07 7.54 17.42
CA ASN A 487 11.08 8.05 18.37
C ASN A 487 11.72 8.70 19.63
N ASN A 488 13.03 8.92 19.66
CA ASN A 488 13.72 9.39 20.85
C ASN A 488 13.89 10.92 20.85
N LEU A 489 13.20 11.59 21.76
CA LEU A 489 13.28 13.04 21.96
C LEU A 489 14.72 13.50 22.26
N SER A 490 15.48 12.78 23.11
CA SER A 490 16.84 13.16 23.48
C SER A 490 17.83 13.12 22.31
N LYS A 491 17.49 12.37 21.25
CA LYS A 491 18.20 12.31 19.96
C LYS A 491 17.56 13.21 18.90
N ASN A 492 16.71 14.16 19.31
CA ASN A 492 15.97 15.04 18.41
C ASN A 492 15.25 14.26 17.28
N TYR A 493 14.66 13.11 17.61
CA TYR A 493 13.96 12.22 16.67
C TYR A 493 14.83 11.74 15.48
N GLY A 494 16.16 11.77 15.61
CA GLY A 494 17.10 11.41 14.54
C GLY A 494 17.42 12.55 13.55
N ILE A 495 16.82 13.73 13.73
CA ILE A 495 17.04 14.89 12.84
C ILE A 495 18.26 15.68 13.31
N SER A 496 19.32 15.67 12.51
CA SER A 496 20.58 16.35 12.84
C SER A 496 20.51 17.88 12.68
N SER A 497 21.46 18.59 13.30
CA SER A 497 21.59 20.03 13.13
C SER A 497 21.92 20.42 11.70
N SER A 498 22.76 19.63 11.01
CA SER A 498 23.11 19.86 9.60
C SER A 498 21.94 19.61 8.64
N ALA A 499 21.07 18.64 8.92
CA ALA A 499 19.82 18.46 8.17
C ALA A 499 18.91 19.69 8.31
N LYS A 500 18.78 20.24 9.52
CA LYS A 500 18.01 21.48 9.76
C LYS A 500 18.64 22.70 9.07
N GLU A 501 19.96 22.80 9.08
CA GLU A 501 20.70 23.85 8.37
C GLU A 501 20.43 23.78 6.87
N LEU A 502 20.52 22.60 6.26
CA LEU A 502 20.22 22.39 4.84
C LEU A 502 18.79 22.82 4.49
N ILE A 503 17.79 22.38 5.25
CA ILE A 503 16.39 22.79 5.04
C ILE A 503 16.23 24.30 5.23
N GLY A 504 16.96 24.92 6.16
CA GLY A 504 17.03 26.36 6.35
C GLY A 504 17.58 27.10 5.13
N LEU A 505 18.61 26.57 4.49
CA LEU A 505 19.18 27.13 3.25
C LEU A 505 18.23 26.98 2.06
N LEU A 506 17.53 25.86 1.95
CA LEU A 506 16.52 25.65 0.90
C LEU A 506 15.40 26.68 1.00
N LYS A 507 14.91 26.97 2.20
CA LYS A 507 13.83 27.95 2.46
C LYS A 507 14.14 29.37 2.00
N ALA A 508 15.42 29.75 1.94
CA ALA A 508 15.85 31.08 1.49
C ALA A 508 15.81 31.25 -0.02
N ARG A 509 15.43 30.19 -0.76
CA ARG A 509 15.44 30.15 -2.22
C ARG A 509 14.06 30.43 -2.80
N LYS A 510 13.99 30.61 -4.13
CA LYS A 510 12.73 30.82 -4.86
C LYS A 510 12.03 29.51 -5.30
N ASN A 511 12.64 28.36 -5.03
CA ASN A 511 12.08 27.06 -5.38
C ASN A 511 10.86 26.77 -4.51
N LYS A 512 9.85 26.09 -5.05
CA LYS A 512 8.78 25.49 -4.24
C LYS A 512 9.34 24.30 -3.46
N ILE A 513 8.92 24.15 -2.21
CA ILE A 513 9.42 23.10 -1.32
C ILE A 513 8.25 22.29 -0.76
N ILE A 514 8.32 20.98 -0.96
CA ILE A 514 7.50 19.99 -0.26
C ILE A 514 8.41 19.28 0.73
N LEU A 515 8.13 19.39 2.02
CA LEU A 515 8.85 18.71 3.09
C LEU A 515 7.99 17.58 3.65
N ASP A 516 8.46 16.36 3.53
CA ASP A 516 7.84 15.17 4.13
C ASP A 516 8.72 14.62 5.24
N VAL A 517 8.13 14.44 6.43
CA VAL A 517 8.83 13.94 7.60
C VAL A 517 8.33 12.53 7.92
N PHE A 518 9.18 11.53 7.66
CA PHE A 518 8.92 10.12 7.99
C PHE A 518 9.29 9.84 9.44
N GLY A 519 8.54 10.42 10.38
CA GLY A 519 8.87 10.31 11.80
C GLY A 519 7.76 10.75 12.72
N ASN A 520 8.02 10.57 14.01
CA ASN A 520 7.11 10.95 15.09
C ASN A 520 6.60 12.39 14.91
N PRO A 521 5.27 12.67 15.03
CA PRO A 521 4.72 14.00 14.79
C PRO A 521 5.36 15.11 15.65
N TYR A 522 5.83 14.82 16.86
CA TYR A 522 6.58 15.80 17.67
C TYR A 522 7.87 16.31 17.00
N SER A 523 8.42 15.54 16.06
CA SER A 523 9.60 15.97 15.28
C SER A 523 9.34 17.20 14.41
N LEU A 524 8.08 17.50 14.08
CA LEU A 524 7.67 18.71 13.36
C LEU A 524 8.02 19.99 14.12
N SER A 525 8.23 19.95 15.44
CA SER A 525 8.73 21.07 16.23
C SER A 525 10.04 21.67 15.69
N ASN A 526 10.86 20.84 15.03
CA ASN A 526 12.08 21.28 14.35
C ASN A 526 11.83 22.23 13.17
N PHE A 527 10.61 22.24 12.65
CA PHE A 527 10.17 22.99 11.48
C PHE A 527 9.11 24.04 11.81
N SER A 528 8.94 24.41 13.09
CA SER A 528 7.95 25.40 13.56
C SER A 528 8.09 26.75 12.86
N LYS A 529 9.33 27.16 12.51
CA LYS A 529 9.58 28.30 11.61
C LYS A 529 9.52 27.83 10.16
N HIS A 530 8.29 27.66 9.63
CA HIS A 530 8.03 27.02 8.35
C HIS A 530 7.82 27.97 7.17
N GLN A 531 8.07 29.27 7.32
CA GLN A 531 8.04 30.23 6.22
C GLN A 531 9.06 29.81 5.17
N GLY A 532 8.64 29.82 3.88
CA GLY A 532 9.45 29.36 2.75
C GLY A 532 9.42 27.84 2.50
N ILE A 533 8.56 27.10 3.20
CA ILE A 533 8.16 25.73 2.84
C ILE A 533 6.71 25.79 2.42
N ASP A 534 6.38 25.34 1.19
CA ASP A 534 5.04 25.43 0.64
C ASP A 534 4.13 24.32 1.17
N VAL A 535 4.66 23.11 1.31
CA VAL A 535 3.92 21.94 1.80
C VAL A 535 4.73 21.24 2.89
N ILE A 536 4.04 20.86 3.97
CA ILE A 536 4.60 20.02 5.03
C ILE A 536 3.69 18.81 5.24
N ILE A 537 4.29 17.62 5.20
CA ILE A 537 3.62 16.34 5.39
C ILE A 537 4.22 15.65 6.61
N CYS A 538 3.36 15.07 7.44
CA CYS A 538 3.73 14.14 8.50
C CYS A 538 3.36 12.72 8.07
N SER A 539 4.36 11.89 7.83
CA SER A 539 4.20 10.49 7.42
C SER A 539 4.43 9.49 8.56
N TYR A 540 4.54 9.96 9.79
CA TYR A 540 4.58 9.28 11.09
C TYR A 540 5.71 8.26 11.29
N GLU A 541 5.95 7.36 10.35
CA GLU A 541 6.90 6.26 10.52
C GLU A 541 7.81 6.12 9.30
N ASP A 542 9.07 5.81 9.56
CA ASP A 542 10.05 5.55 8.51
C ASP A 542 10.02 4.08 8.07
N ASN A 543 9.07 3.76 7.19
CA ASN A 543 8.96 2.45 6.58
C ASN A 543 8.56 2.54 5.10
N SER A 544 8.63 1.41 4.38
CA SER A 544 8.37 1.40 2.94
C SER A 544 6.93 1.76 2.58
N VAL A 545 5.95 1.42 3.43
CA VAL A 545 4.53 1.65 3.17
C VAL A 545 4.21 3.14 3.30
N SER A 546 4.63 3.80 4.40
CA SER A 546 4.42 5.24 4.57
C SER A 546 5.06 6.06 3.44
N LYS A 547 6.28 5.68 3.02
CA LYS A 547 7.02 6.29 1.91
C LYS A 547 6.29 6.15 0.58
N ASP A 548 5.78 4.97 0.29
CA ASP A 548 5.01 4.68 -0.92
C ASP A 548 3.71 5.48 -0.97
N ILE A 549 2.95 5.49 0.12
CA ILE A 549 1.66 6.19 0.23
C ILE A 549 1.83 7.70 0.15
N SER A 550 2.82 8.27 0.84
CA SER A 550 3.05 9.72 0.80
C SER A 550 3.36 10.22 -0.61
N ALA A 551 4.20 9.50 -1.36
CA ALA A 551 4.46 9.83 -2.76
C ALA A 551 3.16 9.81 -3.61
N GLN A 552 2.26 8.86 -3.37
CA GLN A 552 0.97 8.78 -4.05
C GLN A 552 0.03 9.94 -3.68
N ILE A 553 0.08 10.42 -2.43
CA ILE A 553 -0.67 11.61 -1.97
C ILE A 553 -0.15 12.87 -2.65
N ILE A 554 1.17 13.06 -2.72
CA ILE A 554 1.79 14.23 -3.39
C ILE A 554 1.30 14.36 -4.84
N PHE A 555 1.21 13.25 -5.56
CA PHE A 555 0.73 13.23 -6.94
C PHE A 555 -0.79 13.06 -7.08
N GLY A 556 -1.54 12.93 -5.98
CA GLY A 556 -3.00 12.84 -6.01
C GLY A 556 -3.56 11.55 -6.62
N ALA A 557 -2.84 10.45 -6.52
CA ALA A 557 -3.40 9.11 -6.73
C ALA A 557 -4.26 8.70 -5.53
N ILE A 558 -3.92 9.22 -4.35
CA ILE A 558 -4.63 9.06 -3.08
C ILE A 558 -4.91 10.47 -2.52
N GLY A 559 -6.06 10.67 -1.89
CA GLY A 559 -6.35 11.87 -1.09
C GLY A 559 -5.82 11.73 0.34
N ALA A 560 -5.49 12.84 0.98
CA ALA A 560 -5.14 12.91 2.40
C ALA A 560 -6.35 13.33 3.24
N SER A 561 -6.50 12.74 4.44
CA SER A 561 -7.55 13.08 5.42
C SER A 561 -7.08 12.98 6.87
N GLY A 562 -5.81 12.68 7.10
CA GLY A 562 -5.23 12.53 8.43
C GLY A 562 -5.27 13.84 9.23
N ARG A 563 -5.27 13.71 10.56
CA ARG A 563 -5.17 14.83 11.51
C ARG A 563 -4.07 14.57 12.51
N LEU A 564 -3.30 15.61 12.86
CA LEU A 564 -2.29 15.47 13.91
C LEU A 564 -2.93 15.00 15.21
N PRO A 565 -2.51 13.88 15.79
CA PRO A 565 -3.05 13.38 17.04
C PRO A 565 -2.49 14.11 18.27
N VAL A 566 -1.45 14.93 18.06
CA VAL A 566 -0.75 15.68 19.11
C VAL A 566 -0.29 17.04 18.61
N SER A 567 -0.09 17.98 19.52
CA SER A 567 0.52 19.27 19.27
C SER A 567 2.04 19.17 19.28
N ALA A 568 2.66 19.32 18.13
CA ALA A 568 4.13 19.35 18.00
C ALA A 568 4.71 20.72 18.39
N SER A 569 3.95 21.79 18.17
CA SER A 569 4.26 23.18 18.52
C SER A 569 3.00 24.05 18.40
N SER A 570 3.08 25.32 18.75
CA SER A 570 2.00 26.29 18.51
C SER A 570 1.63 26.45 17.03
N ALA A 571 2.56 26.12 16.11
CA ALA A 571 2.31 26.14 14.66
C ALA A 571 1.65 24.84 14.14
N PHE A 572 1.77 23.76 14.88
CA PHE A 572 1.27 22.43 14.52
C PHE A 572 0.53 21.84 15.71
N SER A 573 -0.70 22.29 15.92
CA SER A 573 -1.56 21.85 17.01
C SER A 573 -2.28 20.52 16.67
N VAL A 574 -2.75 19.83 17.70
CA VAL A 574 -3.65 18.68 17.57
C VAL A 574 -4.84 19.02 16.67
N GLY A 575 -5.28 18.08 15.86
CA GLY A 575 -6.37 18.26 14.89
C GLY A 575 -5.98 18.96 13.58
N THR A 576 -4.76 19.51 13.47
CA THR A 576 -4.28 20.13 12.23
C THR A 576 -4.22 19.08 11.11
N GLY A 577 -4.74 19.43 9.93
CA GLY A 577 -4.66 18.61 8.71
C GLY A 577 -5.43 19.26 7.57
N VAL A 578 -4.94 19.14 6.35
CA VAL A 578 -5.53 19.64 5.12
C VAL A 578 -5.99 18.47 4.27
N ASP A 579 -7.27 18.45 3.93
CA ASP A 579 -7.84 17.41 3.06
C ASP A 579 -7.46 17.65 1.60
N THR A 580 -7.14 16.57 0.89
CA THR A 580 -7.01 16.57 -0.56
C THR A 580 -7.82 15.44 -1.17
N LYS A 581 -8.17 15.60 -2.46
CA LYS A 581 -8.92 14.58 -3.21
C LYS A 581 -8.04 13.94 -4.27
N PRO A 582 -8.27 12.66 -4.62
CA PRO A 582 -7.65 12.05 -5.78
C PRO A 582 -7.99 12.82 -7.07
N ILE A 583 -7.02 12.90 -7.98
CA ILE A 583 -7.17 13.63 -9.26
C ILE A 583 -7.14 12.69 -10.47
N GLY A 584 -7.47 11.43 -10.28
CA GLY A 584 -7.63 10.46 -11.36
C GLY A 584 -6.33 9.80 -11.85
N ARG A 585 -5.20 9.94 -11.14
CA ARG A 585 -3.99 9.15 -11.41
C ARG A 585 -4.14 7.72 -10.89
N LEU A 586 -3.45 6.79 -11.52
CA LEU A 586 -3.41 5.39 -11.08
C LEU A 586 -2.86 5.30 -9.66
N LYS A 587 -3.64 4.68 -8.76
CA LYS A 587 -3.21 4.29 -7.42
C LYS A 587 -2.50 2.94 -7.48
N TYR A 588 -1.39 2.78 -6.79
CA TYR A 588 -0.74 1.48 -6.60
C TYR A 588 -1.15 0.89 -5.25
N THR A 589 -1.63 -0.35 -5.27
CA THR A 589 -2.18 -0.98 -4.08
C THR A 589 -1.99 -2.50 -4.09
N LEU A 590 -2.36 -3.13 -2.96
CA LEU A 590 -2.42 -4.59 -2.86
C LEU A 590 -3.73 -5.13 -3.46
N PRO A 591 -3.73 -6.36 -4.00
CA PRO A 591 -4.93 -7.00 -4.55
C PRO A 591 -6.10 -7.07 -3.57
N GLU A 592 -5.80 -7.16 -2.29
CA GLU A 592 -6.75 -7.24 -1.18
C GLU A 592 -7.70 -6.03 -1.10
N GLU A 593 -7.28 -4.87 -1.59
CA GLU A 593 -8.17 -3.69 -1.72
C GLU A 593 -9.37 -3.94 -2.63
N LEU A 594 -9.22 -4.87 -3.57
CA LEU A 594 -10.26 -5.27 -4.51
C LEU A 594 -10.92 -6.59 -4.11
N GLY A 595 -10.63 -7.09 -2.90
CA GLY A 595 -11.11 -8.38 -2.41
C GLY A 595 -10.43 -9.59 -3.05
N ILE A 596 -9.33 -9.38 -3.79
CA ILE A 596 -8.55 -10.44 -4.43
C ILE A 596 -7.51 -10.93 -3.42
N SER A 597 -7.50 -12.25 -3.12
CA SER A 597 -6.37 -12.83 -2.39
C SER A 597 -5.13 -12.85 -3.29
N SER A 598 -4.01 -12.33 -2.78
CA SER A 598 -2.71 -12.37 -3.50
C SER A 598 -2.33 -13.79 -3.92
N GLU A 599 -2.69 -14.81 -3.15
CA GLU A 599 -2.44 -16.22 -3.46
C GLU A 599 -3.15 -16.70 -4.74
N LYS A 600 -4.37 -16.19 -5.02
CA LYS A 600 -5.08 -16.51 -6.26
C LYS A 600 -4.32 -16.05 -7.50
N LEU A 601 -3.51 -15.00 -7.39
CA LEU A 601 -2.71 -14.46 -8.48
C LEU A 601 -1.49 -15.33 -8.82
N ASP A 602 -1.13 -16.29 -7.99
CA ASP A 602 -0.05 -17.24 -8.28
C ASP A 602 -0.33 -18.10 -9.50
N THR A 603 -1.60 -18.38 -9.79
CA THR A 603 -2.01 -19.11 -11.01
C THR A 603 -1.66 -18.31 -12.27
N ILE A 604 -1.83 -16.99 -12.24
CA ILE A 604 -1.43 -16.08 -13.31
C ILE A 604 0.09 -16.06 -13.44
N THR A 605 0.81 -15.95 -12.32
CA THR A 605 2.27 -16.01 -12.27
C THR A 605 2.81 -17.29 -12.92
N LYS A 606 2.27 -18.46 -12.56
CA LYS A 606 2.63 -19.76 -13.14
C LYS A 606 2.37 -19.83 -14.65
N LEU A 607 1.28 -19.26 -15.12
CA LEU A 607 0.94 -19.20 -16.55
C LEU A 607 1.95 -18.34 -17.33
N ILE A 608 2.33 -17.18 -16.79
CA ILE A 608 3.34 -16.28 -17.37
C ILE A 608 4.71 -16.98 -17.43
N GLU A 609 5.14 -17.62 -16.35
CA GLU A 609 6.41 -18.34 -16.27
C GLU A 609 6.44 -19.55 -17.21
N SER A 610 5.31 -20.20 -17.46
CA SER A 610 5.23 -21.28 -18.44
C SER A 610 5.56 -20.81 -19.86
N GLY A 611 5.22 -19.57 -20.21
CA GLY A 611 5.58 -18.94 -21.48
C GLY A 611 7.10 -18.77 -21.63
N ILE A 612 7.77 -18.30 -20.55
CA ILE A 612 9.23 -18.18 -20.52
C ILE A 612 9.88 -19.57 -20.65
N LYS A 613 9.42 -20.53 -19.86
CA LYS A 613 9.94 -21.90 -19.88
C LYS A 613 9.84 -22.58 -21.25
N GLN A 614 8.75 -22.30 -21.98
CA GLN A 614 8.54 -22.82 -23.34
C GLN A 614 9.20 -21.98 -24.43
N GLY A 615 9.91 -20.89 -24.08
CA GLY A 615 10.60 -20.01 -25.02
C GLY A 615 9.64 -19.17 -25.88
N ALA A 616 8.46 -18.81 -25.36
CA ALA A 616 7.55 -17.89 -26.05
C ALA A 616 8.08 -16.45 -26.03
N TYR A 617 8.80 -16.09 -24.98
CA TYR A 617 9.54 -14.85 -24.79
C TYR A 617 10.61 -15.03 -23.70
N PRO A 618 11.72 -14.26 -23.71
CA PRO A 618 12.75 -14.38 -22.67
C PRO A 618 12.34 -13.70 -21.37
N GLY A 619 11.51 -12.67 -21.44
CA GLY A 619 10.94 -11.96 -20.29
C GLY A 619 9.79 -11.05 -20.68
N CYS A 620 9.05 -10.57 -19.68
CA CYS A 620 7.90 -9.71 -19.91
C CYS A 620 7.59 -8.83 -18.69
N GLN A 621 6.77 -7.79 -18.93
CA GLN A 621 6.07 -7.02 -17.89
C GLN A 621 4.57 -7.28 -18.02
N VAL A 622 3.90 -7.45 -16.87
CA VAL A 622 2.45 -7.67 -16.82
C VAL A 622 1.85 -6.74 -15.78
N LEU A 623 0.85 -5.97 -16.21
CA LEU A 623 0.13 -5.06 -15.33
C LEU A 623 -1.38 -5.26 -15.47
N PHE A 624 -2.05 -5.28 -14.31
CA PHE A 624 -3.51 -5.15 -14.23
C PHE A 624 -3.88 -3.99 -13.30
N ALA A 625 -4.85 -3.19 -13.76
CA ALA A 625 -5.49 -2.17 -12.94
C ALA A 625 -7.01 -2.29 -13.04
N LYS A 626 -7.72 -2.14 -11.91
CA LYS A 626 -9.19 -2.13 -11.84
C LYS A 626 -9.65 -0.93 -11.02
N ASN A 627 -10.65 -0.20 -11.53
CA ASN A 627 -11.18 1.00 -10.89
C ASN A 627 -10.09 2.06 -10.61
N GLY A 628 -9.13 2.23 -11.51
CA GLY A 628 -8.01 3.15 -11.34
C GLY A 628 -6.92 2.69 -10.36
N LYS A 629 -6.95 1.43 -9.91
CA LYS A 629 -6.02 0.85 -8.93
C LYS A 629 -5.16 -0.23 -9.57
N VAL A 630 -3.87 0.00 -9.64
CA VAL A 630 -2.87 -1.00 -10.07
C VAL A 630 -2.64 -1.96 -8.91
N PHE A 631 -3.14 -3.17 -9.06
CA PHE A 631 -3.04 -4.23 -8.04
C PHE A 631 -2.10 -5.37 -8.43
N TYR A 632 -1.65 -5.38 -9.70
CA TYR A 632 -0.67 -6.32 -10.21
C TYR A 632 0.26 -5.60 -11.18
N ASN A 633 1.53 -5.46 -10.84
CA ASN A 633 2.56 -4.87 -11.70
C ASN A 633 3.87 -5.62 -11.47
N LYS A 634 4.15 -6.61 -12.32
CA LYS A 634 5.29 -7.52 -12.15
C LYS A 634 6.10 -7.67 -13.43
N ALA A 635 7.40 -7.87 -13.25
CA ALA A 635 8.35 -8.21 -14.30
C ALA A 635 8.83 -9.66 -14.12
N PHE A 636 9.00 -10.37 -15.23
CA PHE A 636 9.36 -11.79 -15.26
C PHE A 636 10.47 -12.07 -16.24
N GLY A 637 11.35 -13.02 -15.92
CA GLY A 637 12.41 -13.48 -16.81
C GLY A 637 13.52 -12.46 -17.00
N HIS A 638 14.10 -12.45 -18.19
CA HIS A 638 15.31 -11.72 -18.50
C HIS A 638 15.20 -10.99 -19.84
N HIS A 639 16.10 -10.04 -20.11
CA HIS A 639 16.18 -9.34 -21.39
C HIS A 639 16.40 -10.32 -22.57
N THR A 640 17.16 -11.37 -22.32
CA THR A 640 17.60 -12.36 -23.31
C THR A 640 17.61 -13.77 -22.71
N TYR A 641 17.65 -14.80 -23.55
CA TYR A 641 17.68 -16.21 -23.11
C TYR A 641 18.99 -16.64 -22.43
N ASP A 642 20.05 -15.84 -22.51
CA ASP A 642 21.32 -16.07 -21.78
C ASP A 642 21.24 -15.67 -20.30
N ARG A 643 20.10 -15.08 -19.86
CA ARG A 643 19.75 -14.75 -18.46
C ARG A 643 20.71 -13.82 -17.74
N LYS A 644 21.46 -12.98 -18.44
CA LYS A 644 22.44 -12.06 -17.83
C LYS A 644 21.79 -10.92 -17.06
N ARG A 645 20.60 -10.46 -17.49
CA ARG A 645 19.91 -9.34 -16.88
C ARG A 645 18.42 -9.64 -16.72
N SER A 646 17.93 -9.60 -15.47
CA SER A 646 16.50 -9.73 -15.15
C SER A 646 15.73 -8.49 -15.58
N ILE A 647 14.51 -8.69 -16.09
CA ILE A 647 13.57 -7.58 -16.40
C ILE A 647 13.18 -6.86 -15.12
N GLN A 648 13.12 -5.52 -15.21
CA GLN A 648 12.57 -4.64 -14.20
C GLN A 648 11.25 -4.03 -14.72
N THR A 649 10.35 -3.62 -13.82
CA THR A 649 9.09 -2.95 -14.20
C THR A 649 9.30 -1.58 -14.86
N THR A 650 10.51 -1.04 -14.77
CA THR A 650 10.94 0.24 -15.36
C THR A 650 11.69 0.08 -16.68
N ASP A 651 11.92 -1.15 -17.15
CA ASP A 651 12.60 -1.40 -18.41
C ASP A 651 11.68 -1.09 -19.60
N LEU A 652 12.29 -0.70 -20.71
CA LEU A 652 11.58 -0.24 -21.91
C LEU A 652 11.48 -1.34 -22.95
N TYR A 653 10.32 -1.47 -23.54
CA TYR A 653 10.03 -2.34 -24.66
C TYR A 653 9.72 -1.54 -25.93
N ASP A 654 10.10 -2.03 -27.08
CA ASP A 654 9.55 -1.58 -28.38
C ASP A 654 8.05 -1.95 -28.41
N LEU A 655 7.20 -0.95 -28.36
CA LEU A 655 5.75 -1.09 -28.29
C LEU A 655 5.11 -1.46 -29.63
N ALA A 656 5.88 -1.43 -30.71
CA ALA A 656 5.41 -1.76 -32.07
C ALA A 656 4.08 -1.06 -32.40
N SER A 657 3.07 -1.82 -32.86
CA SER A 657 1.77 -1.24 -33.25
C SER A 657 0.95 -0.63 -32.12
N LEU A 658 1.34 -0.76 -30.85
CA LEU A 658 0.72 0.04 -29.79
C LEU A 658 0.96 1.54 -30.01
N THR A 659 1.99 1.93 -30.77
CA THR A 659 2.24 3.30 -31.23
C THR A 659 0.98 3.91 -31.86
N LYS A 660 0.18 3.12 -32.58
CA LYS A 660 -1.05 3.59 -33.23
C LYS A 660 -2.04 4.17 -32.21
N ILE A 661 -2.23 3.50 -31.09
CA ILE A 661 -3.22 3.89 -30.06
C ILE A 661 -2.62 4.76 -28.95
N LEU A 662 -1.30 4.74 -28.76
CA LEU A 662 -0.64 5.49 -27.68
C LEU A 662 -0.02 6.83 -28.17
N ALA A 663 0.11 7.02 -29.50
CA ALA A 663 0.65 8.23 -30.11
C ALA A 663 -0.28 8.80 -31.18
N THR A 664 -0.55 8.03 -32.26
CA THR A 664 -1.27 8.56 -33.43
C THR A 664 -2.75 8.82 -33.14
N THR A 665 -3.44 7.88 -32.50
CA THR A 665 -4.86 8.06 -32.17
C THR A 665 -5.07 9.27 -31.25
N PRO A 666 -4.34 9.47 -30.13
CA PRO A 666 -4.43 10.69 -29.33
C PRO A 666 -4.20 11.98 -30.13
N ALA A 667 -3.19 11.99 -31.02
CA ALA A 667 -2.92 13.16 -31.85
C ALA A 667 -4.09 13.47 -32.76
N ILE A 668 -4.67 12.47 -33.43
CA ILE A 668 -5.84 12.67 -34.31
C ILE A 668 -7.09 13.06 -33.49
N MET A 669 -7.29 12.49 -32.30
CA MET A 669 -8.36 12.87 -31.37
C MET A 669 -8.30 14.34 -31.02
N GLN A 670 -7.11 14.86 -30.70
CA GLN A 670 -6.90 16.24 -30.35
C GLN A 670 -7.13 17.16 -31.58
N MET A 671 -6.61 16.79 -32.76
CA MET A 671 -6.85 17.54 -34.00
C MET A 671 -8.34 17.58 -34.38
N TYR A 672 -9.08 16.47 -34.17
CA TYR A 672 -10.52 16.39 -34.37
C TYR A 672 -11.27 17.31 -33.41
N GLU A 673 -10.94 17.27 -32.14
CA GLU A 673 -11.59 18.07 -31.09
C GLU A 673 -11.37 19.58 -31.29
N MET A 674 -10.19 19.96 -31.80
CA MET A 674 -9.86 21.33 -32.19
C MET A 674 -10.51 21.76 -33.51
N GLY A 675 -11.23 20.88 -34.21
CA GLY A 675 -11.77 21.17 -35.55
C GLY A 675 -10.70 21.27 -36.63
N SER A 676 -9.45 20.88 -36.35
CA SER A 676 -8.34 20.94 -37.31
C SER A 676 -8.37 19.80 -38.32
N PHE A 677 -8.95 18.66 -37.94
CA PHE A 677 -9.23 17.50 -38.78
C PHE A 677 -10.72 17.16 -38.75
N ASN A 678 -11.28 16.79 -39.90
CA ASN A 678 -12.59 16.18 -40.01
C ASN A 678 -12.42 14.71 -40.40
N LEU A 679 -13.00 13.82 -39.65
CA LEU A 679 -12.86 12.35 -39.82
C LEU A 679 -13.39 11.89 -41.19
N ASP A 680 -14.40 12.53 -41.72
CA ASP A 680 -15.08 12.18 -42.96
C ASP A 680 -14.55 12.91 -44.22
N GLU A 681 -13.56 13.81 -44.03
CA GLU A 681 -12.80 14.39 -45.11
C GLU A 681 -11.68 13.48 -45.61
N PRO A 682 -11.37 13.56 -46.92
CA PRO A 682 -10.23 12.85 -47.48
C PRO A 682 -8.90 13.33 -46.88
N LEU A 683 -7.99 12.39 -46.62
CA LEU A 683 -6.66 12.73 -46.11
C LEU A 683 -5.85 13.60 -47.05
N SER A 684 -6.19 13.60 -48.35
CA SER A 684 -5.58 14.47 -49.36
C SER A 684 -5.78 15.96 -49.11
N GLU A 685 -6.78 16.37 -48.34
CA GLU A 685 -6.95 17.79 -47.95
C GLU A 685 -5.85 18.25 -46.98
N TYR A 686 -5.29 17.33 -46.25
CA TYR A 686 -4.22 17.57 -45.26
C TYR A 686 -2.81 17.20 -45.80
N LEU A 687 -2.76 16.32 -46.83
CA LEU A 687 -1.53 15.88 -47.49
C LEU A 687 -1.65 16.11 -49.00
N PRO A 688 -1.27 17.30 -49.53
CA PRO A 688 -1.49 17.67 -50.93
C PRO A 688 -0.90 16.71 -51.95
N PHE A 689 0.18 15.98 -51.63
CA PHE A 689 0.80 15.03 -52.57
C PHE A 689 -0.11 13.81 -52.85
N LEU A 690 -1.19 13.61 -52.10
CA LEU A 690 -2.18 12.55 -52.35
C LEU A 690 -3.27 13.00 -53.37
N LYS A 691 -3.43 14.27 -53.68
CA LYS A 691 -4.51 14.80 -54.55
C LYS A 691 -4.52 14.19 -55.96
N ASN A 692 -3.39 13.79 -56.47
CA ASN A 692 -3.28 13.17 -57.83
C ASN A 692 -3.03 11.66 -57.75
N SER A 693 -3.36 11.01 -56.62
CA SER A 693 -3.17 9.58 -56.42
C SER A 693 -4.51 8.85 -56.34
N ASN A 694 -4.48 7.52 -56.45
CA ASN A 694 -5.67 6.69 -56.23
C ASN A 694 -6.16 6.69 -54.75
N LYS A 695 -5.47 7.44 -53.89
CA LYS A 695 -5.80 7.60 -52.45
C LYS A 695 -6.52 8.94 -52.20
N GLN A 696 -6.72 9.77 -53.19
CA GLN A 696 -7.31 11.09 -53.08
C GLN A 696 -8.63 11.13 -52.28
N SER A 697 -9.49 10.12 -52.42
CA SER A 697 -10.82 10.07 -51.77
C SER A 697 -10.87 9.29 -50.48
N ARG A 698 -9.72 8.91 -49.88
CA ARG A 698 -9.70 8.08 -48.67
C ARG A 698 -9.81 8.95 -47.42
N THR A 699 -10.87 8.73 -46.64
CA THR A 699 -11.14 9.55 -45.46
C THR A 699 -10.28 9.14 -44.28
N ILE A 700 -10.05 10.04 -43.32
CA ILE A 700 -9.36 9.74 -42.06
C ILE A 700 -10.05 8.57 -41.33
N ARG A 701 -11.40 8.58 -41.29
CA ARG A 701 -12.19 7.49 -40.64
C ARG A 701 -11.88 6.14 -41.25
N GLU A 702 -11.92 6.01 -42.58
CA GLU A 702 -11.62 4.76 -43.28
C GLU A 702 -10.19 4.24 -43.00
N ILE A 703 -9.23 5.16 -42.96
CA ILE A 703 -7.84 4.89 -42.70
C ILE A 703 -7.67 4.35 -41.27
N MET A 704 -8.25 5.02 -40.27
CA MET A 704 -8.12 4.65 -38.85
C MET A 704 -8.74 3.31 -38.52
N VAL A 705 -9.75 2.84 -39.28
CA VAL A 705 -10.36 1.52 -39.11
C VAL A 705 -9.82 0.46 -40.06
N HIS A 706 -8.76 0.77 -40.85
CA HIS A 706 -8.16 -0.13 -41.81
C HIS A 706 -9.10 -0.60 -42.91
N GLN A 707 -10.00 0.29 -43.38
CA GLN A 707 -10.97 0.00 -44.48
C GLN A 707 -10.74 0.87 -45.73
N ALA A 708 -9.60 1.58 -45.78
CA ALA A 708 -9.24 2.48 -46.90
C ALA A 708 -8.66 1.75 -48.13
N GLN A 709 -8.79 0.46 -48.26
CA GLN A 709 -8.25 -0.41 -49.35
C GLN A 709 -6.71 -0.35 -49.49
N PHE A 710 -5.99 0.04 -48.45
CA PHE A 710 -4.53 0.04 -48.50
C PHE A 710 -3.94 -1.39 -48.35
N GLN A 711 -2.80 -1.61 -49.01
CA GLN A 711 -1.99 -2.78 -48.77
C GLN A 711 -1.57 -2.81 -47.30
N SER A 712 -1.35 -4.01 -46.74
CA SER A 712 -0.98 -4.16 -45.32
C SER A 712 0.33 -3.44 -44.99
N TRP A 713 1.34 -3.54 -45.85
CA TRP A 713 2.66 -2.90 -45.75
C TRP A 713 3.41 -2.98 -47.06
N ILE A 714 4.49 -2.18 -47.21
CA ILE A 714 5.39 -2.19 -48.34
C ILE A 714 6.82 -2.44 -47.81
N PRO A 715 7.53 -3.44 -48.28
CA PRO A 715 8.88 -3.74 -47.84
C PRO A 715 9.92 -2.79 -48.48
N PHE A 716 9.90 -1.51 -48.14
CA PHE A 716 10.76 -0.48 -48.72
C PHE A 716 12.23 -0.82 -48.67
N TYR A 717 12.71 -1.42 -47.57
CA TYR A 717 14.09 -1.82 -47.36
C TYR A 717 14.59 -2.81 -48.43
N LYS A 718 13.72 -3.65 -49.01
CA LYS A 718 14.16 -4.66 -50.02
C LYS A 718 14.70 -3.96 -51.30
N LYS A 719 14.19 -2.78 -51.64
CA LYS A 719 14.67 -1.98 -52.80
C LYS A 719 16.02 -1.31 -52.53
N THR A 720 16.49 -1.31 -51.29
CA THR A 720 17.75 -0.70 -50.85
C THR A 720 18.88 -1.69 -50.63
N ILE A 721 18.64 -2.98 -50.97
CA ILE A 721 19.62 -4.04 -50.90
C ILE A 721 19.97 -4.44 -52.32
N LYS A 722 21.27 -4.41 -52.67
CA LYS A 722 21.86 -4.85 -53.93
C LYS A 722 22.92 -5.90 -53.62
N ASP A 723 22.91 -7.00 -54.31
CA ASP A 723 23.89 -8.10 -54.14
C ASP A 723 24.09 -8.50 -52.67
N PHE A 724 22.97 -8.65 -51.93
CA PHE A 724 22.94 -8.97 -50.49
C PHE A 724 23.58 -7.90 -49.56
N ALA A 725 23.96 -6.72 -50.08
CA ALA A 725 24.52 -5.62 -49.31
C ALA A 725 23.61 -4.38 -49.36
N LEU A 726 23.71 -3.52 -48.37
CA LEU A 726 23.03 -2.23 -48.37
C LEU A 726 23.64 -1.31 -49.45
N ASP A 727 22.82 -0.64 -50.23
CA ASP A 727 23.25 0.31 -51.26
C ASP A 727 23.98 1.51 -50.62
N PRO A 728 25.29 1.72 -50.92
CA PRO A 728 26.08 2.80 -50.31
C PRO A 728 25.63 4.21 -50.75
N THR A 729 24.79 4.33 -51.78
CA THR A 729 24.19 5.61 -52.20
C THR A 729 22.99 5.97 -51.31
N ILE A 730 22.43 4.98 -50.60
CA ILE A 730 21.25 5.16 -49.73
C ILE A 730 21.67 5.12 -48.25
N TYR A 731 22.74 4.39 -47.91
CA TYR A 731 23.18 4.23 -46.51
C TYR A 731 24.63 4.67 -46.30
N SER A 732 24.90 5.17 -45.09
CA SER A 732 26.23 5.50 -44.59
C SER A 732 26.47 4.86 -43.23
N SER A 733 27.70 4.48 -42.91
CA SER A 733 28.11 4.06 -41.57
C SER A 733 28.38 5.21 -40.62
N THR A 734 28.49 6.42 -41.16
CA THR A 734 28.73 7.65 -40.40
C THR A 734 27.64 8.67 -40.67
N GLN A 735 27.30 9.44 -39.61
CA GLN A 735 26.35 10.53 -39.75
C GLN A 735 26.93 11.69 -40.51
N THR A 736 26.20 12.20 -41.51
CA THR A 736 26.54 13.41 -42.29
C THR A 736 25.28 14.24 -42.54
N LYS A 737 25.42 15.42 -43.13
CA LYS A 737 24.25 16.26 -43.50
C LYS A 737 23.29 15.61 -44.51
N LEU A 738 23.76 14.65 -45.32
CA LEU A 738 22.93 13.91 -46.26
C LEU A 738 22.36 12.61 -45.68
N PHE A 739 23.01 12.07 -44.69
CA PHE A 739 22.66 10.83 -43.99
C PHE A 739 22.54 11.11 -42.48
N ASP A 740 21.47 11.81 -42.08
CA ASP A 740 21.30 12.19 -40.68
C ASP A 740 20.31 11.31 -39.92
N GLN A 741 19.49 10.55 -40.65
CA GLN A 741 18.48 9.67 -40.05
C GLN A 741 19.07 8.34 -39.65
N GLN A 742 19.15 8.07 -38.36
CA GLN A 742 19.73 6.82 -37.83
C GLN A 742 18.73 5.66 -37.90
N VAL A 743 19.09 4.58 -38.61
CA VAL A 743 18.29 3.36 -38.81
C VAL A 743 18.65 2.25 -37.79
N ALA A 744 19.92 2.19 -37.39
CA ALA A 744 20.46 1.27 -36.39
C ALA A 744 21.83 1.77 -35.90
N LYS A 745 22.54 1.01 -35.07
CA LYS A 745 23.87 1.38 -34.60
C LYS A 745 24.82 1.50 -35.79
N ASN A 746 25.45 2.67 -35.94
CA ASN A 746 26.38 2.98 -37.05
C ASN A 746 25.75 2.73 -38.44
N LEU A 747 24.46 3.05 -38.58
CA LEU A 747 23.78 2.94 -39.88
C LEU A 747 22.82 4.09 -40.03
N PHE A 748 23.03 4.91 -41.06
CA PHE A 748 22.27 6.12 -41.36
C PHE A 748 21.72 6.04 -42.76
N ILE A 749 20.49 6.55 -43.02
CA ILE A 749 19.85 6.55 -44.32
C ILE A 749 19.86 7.99 -44.89
N SER A 750 19.88 8.08 -46.25
CA SER A 750 19.78 9.34 -46.94
C SER A 750 18.45 10.06 -46.66
N ASN A 751 18.53 11.33 -46.35
CA ASN A 751 17.36 12.18 -46.05
C ASN A 751 16.33 12.20 -47.18
N SER A 752 16.76 12.09 -48.45
CA SER A 752 15.87 12.01 -49.62
C SER A 752 14.99 10.75 -49.61
N TYR A 753 15.35 9.71 -48.86
CA TYR A 753 14.61 8.45 -48.91
C TYR A 753 13.22 8.56 -48.24
N ARG A 754 13.01 9.51 -47.34
CA ARG A 754 11.69 9.81 -46.75
C ARG A 754 10.66 10.15 -47.89
N GLU A 755 11.01 11.01 -48.82
CA GLU A 755 10.13 11.35 -49.92
C GLU A 755 9.81 10.16 -50.85
N ILE A 756 10.80 9.29 -51.07
CA ILE A 756 10.62 8.04 -51.83
C ILE A 756 9.61 7.11 -51.17
N ILE A 757 9.62 7.02 -49.82
CA ILE A 757 8.65 6.23 -49.07
C ILE A 757 7.24 6.79 -49.28
N PHE A 758 7.03 8.08 -49.09
CA PHE A 758 5.70 8.70 -49.25
C PHE A 758 5.19 8.65 -50.71
N ASP A 759 6.05 8.88 -51.71
CA ASP A 759 5.72 8.72 -53.13
C ASP A 759 5.34 7.26 -53.47
N SER A 760 6.10 6.31 -52.94
CA SER A 760 5.77 4.88 -53.08
C SER A 760 4.44 4.50 -52.45
N ILE A 761 4.08 5.09 -51.32
CA ILE A 761 2.76 4.88 -50.69
C ILE A 761 1.69 5.46 -51.57
N ALA A 762 1.85 6.71 -52.05
CA ALA A 762 0.90 7.38 -52.93
C ALA A 762 0.62 6.62 -54.23
N LYS A 763 1.65 6.03 -54.82
CA LYS A 763 1.58 5.25 -56.09
C LYS A 763 1.18 3.77 -55.88
N SER A 764 1.14 3.28 -54.66
CA SER A 764 0.79 1.84 -54.36
C SER A 764 -0.64 1.54 -54.82
N LYS A 765 -0.87 0.30 -55.32
CA LYS A 765 -2.19 -0.13 -55.76
C LYS A 765 -3.13 -0.26 -54.56
N LEU A 766 -4.38 0.14 -54.77
CA LEU A 766 -5.46 -0.17 -53.80
C LEU A 766 -5.93 -1.61 -53.93
N LEU A 767 -6.39 -2.20 -52.81
CA LEU A 767 -7.05 -3.48 -52.81
C LEU A 767 -8.42 -3.41 -53.49
N PRO A 768 -8.88 -4.47 -54.17
CA PRO A 768 -10.10 -4.43 -54.96
C PRO A 768 -11.37 -4.24 -54.14
N LYS A 769 -11.41 -4.70 -52.91
CA LYS A 769 -12.60 -4.63 -52.04
C LYS A 769 -12.44 -3.57 -50.92
N ARG A 770 -13.49 -2.86 -50.60
CA ARG A 770 -13.57 -1.88 -49.51
C ARG A 770 -14.02 -2.59 -48.20
N GLU A 771 -13.14 -3.47 -47.70
CA GLU A 771 -13.36 -4.25 -46.50
C GLU A 771 -12.18 -4.10 -45.51
N TYR A 772 -12.36 -4.58 -44.29
CA TYR A 772 -11.30 -4.54 -43.30
C TYR A 772 -10.03 -5.26 -43.77
N LYS A 773 -8.93 -4.51 -43.86
CA LYS A 773 -7.59 -5.05 -44.09
C LYS A 773 -6.57 -4.24 -43.33
N TYR A 774 -6.01 -4.83 -42.27
CA TYR A 774 -5.00 -4.17 -41.45
C TYR A 774 -3.88 -3.60 -42.33
N SER A 775 -3.55 -2.31 -42.13
CA SER A 775 -2.55 -1.61 -42.91
C SER A 775 -1.76 -0.63 -42.04
N ASP A 776 -0.44 -0.66 -42.14
CA ASP A 776 0.47 0.28 -41.51
C ASP A 776 0.56 1.60 -42.30
N LEU A 777 0.33 1.55 -43.63
CA LEU A 777 0.52 2.67 -44.52
C LEU A 777 -0.32 3.90 -44.13
N GLY A 778 -1.56 3.66 -43.71
CA GLY A 778 -2.46 4.71 -43.26
C GLY A 778 -1.93 5.47 -42.05
N PHE A 779 -1.40 4.80 -41.08
CA PHE A 779 -0.88 5.39 -39.85
C PHE A 779 0.46 6.13 -40.08
N ILE A 780 1.27 5.69 -41.07
CA ILE A 780 2.42 6.46 -41.55
C ILE A 780 1.95 7.84 -42.12
N LEU A 781 0.90 7.84 -42.96
CA LEU A 781 0.33 9.06 -43.52
C LEU A 781 -0.34 9.97 -42.46
N LEU A 782 -1.00 9.37 -41.45
CA LEU A 782 -1.63 10.15 -40.38
C LEU A 782 -0.62 10.92 -39.53
N SER A 783 0.54 10.32 -39.19
CA SER A 783 1.58 11.06 -38.46
C SER A 783 2.17 12.19 -39.30
N GLU A 784 2.33 11.99 -40.62
CA GLU A 784 2.76 13.05 -41.54
C GLU A 784 1.73 14.20 -41.62
N ALA A 785 0.42 13.87 -41.61
CA ALA A 785 -0.62 14.90 -41.63
C ALA A 785 -0.62 15.74 -40.34
N VAL A 786 -0.27 15.14 -39.19
CA VAL A 786 -0.09 15.88 -37.93
C VAL A 786 1.12 16.82 -38.04
N GLU A 787 2.26 16.37 -38.57
CA GLU A 787 3.45 17.20 -38.79
C GLU A 787 3.18 18.34 -39.74
N GLU A 788 2.53 18.05 -40.87
CA GLU A 788 2.15 19.07 -41.85
C GLU A 788 1.22 20.15 -41.27
N LYS A 789 0.21 19.73 -40.51
CA LYS A 789 -0.78 20.66 -39.94
C LYS A 789 -0.20 21.51 -38.81
N THR A 790 0.68 20.93 -37.99
CA THR A 790 1.19 21.60 -36.77
C THR A 790 2.55 22.27 -36.98
N LYS A 791 3.26 21.91 -38.05
CA LYS A 791 4.67 22.27 -38.28
C LYS A 791 5.62 21.88 -37.15
N MET A 792 5.24 20.84 -36.42
CA MET A 792 5.99 20.26 -35.31
C MET A 792 6.27 18.79 -35.64
N SER A 793 7.45 18.28 -35.27
CA SER A 793 7.72 16.84 -35.42
C SER A 793 6.73 16.01 -34.58
N PHE A 794 6.32 14.87 -35.10
CA PHE A 794 5.34 13.98 -34.44
C PHE A 794 5.75 13.56 -33.04
N GLU A 795 7.04 13.25 -32.83
CA GLU A 795 7.61 12.98 -31.53
C GLU A 795 7.36 14.13 -30.56
N LYS A 796 7.76 15.35 -30.93
CA LYS A 796 7.63 16.53 -30.07
C LYS A 796 6.16 16.86 -29.79
N TYR A 797 5.28 16.65 -30.76
CA TYR A 797 3.83 16.83 -30.59
C TYR A 797 3.30 15.90 -29.48
N CYS A 798 3.63 14.60 -29.54
CA CYS A 798 3.20 13.62 -28.55
C CYS A 798 3.77 13.93 -27.16
N GLU A 799 5.05 14.32 -27.08
CA GLU A 799 5.70 14.68 -25.81
C GLU A 799 5.02 15.89 -25.16
N GLN A 800 4.79 16.96 -25.88
CA GLN A 800 4.26 18.22 -25.34
C GLN A 800 2.78 18.15 -24.97
N HIS A 801 1.97 17.42 -25.77
CA HIS A 801 0.52 17.40 -25.57
C HIS A 801 0.03 16.25 -24.70
N PHE A 802 0.83 15.18 -24.53
CA PHE A 802 0.39 13.99 -23.78
C PHE A 802 1.42 13.56 -22.74
N TYR A 803 2.64 13.19 -23.15
CA TYR A 803 3.54 12.46 -22.25
C TYR A 803 4.05 13.32 -21.09
N HIS A 804 4.51 14.55 -21.36
CA HIS A 804 4.98 15.45 -20.30
C HIS A 804 3.84 15.90 -19.38
N PRO A 805 2.67 16.39 -19.88
CA PRO A 805 1.56 16.77 -19.00
C PRO A 805 1.01 15.62 -18.16
N MET A 806 1.00 14.39 -18.69
CA MET A 806 0.59 13.20 -17.94
C MET A 806 1.64 12.73 -16.92
N GLY A 807 2.88 13.23 -17.00
CA GLY A 807 3.98 12.79 -16.15
C GLY A 807 4.55 11.43 -16.53
N LEU A 808 4.65 11.15 -17.84
CA LEU A 808 5.16 9.87 -18.37
C LEU A 808 6.62 10.06 -18.84
N PRO A 809 7.62 9.83 -17.94
CA PRO A 809 8.99 10.23 -18.22
C PRO A 809 9.71 9.30 -19.21
N THR A 810 9.22 8.07 -19.41
CA THR A 810 9.98 7.09 -20.19
C THR A 810 9.39 6.78 -21.54
N ILE A 811 8.08 6.88 -21.71
CA ILE A 811 7.44 6.66 -23.02
C ILE A 811 7.91 7.70 -24.04
N GLY A 812 8.17 7.26 -25.25
CA GLY A 812 8.64 8.13 -26.34
C GLY A 812 9.40 7.37 -27.41
N PHE A 813 9.81 8.13 -28.43
CA PHE A 813 10.58 7.61 -29.55
C PHE A 813 12.09 7.64 -29.23
N LYS A 814 12.89 6.94 -30.01
CA LYS A 814 14.37 6.93 -29.94
C LYS A 814 14.93 6.83 -28.50
N PRO A 815 14.59 5.79 -27.74
CA PRO A 815 14.93 5.69 -26.31
C PRO A 815 16.43 5.75 -26.05
N ILE A 816 17.26 5.34 -26.99
CA ILE A 816 18.73 5.36 -26.86
C ILE A 816 19.31 6.78 -26.66
N MET A 817 18.57 7.81 -27.06
CA MET A 817 18.97 9.21 -26.86
C MET A 817 18.77 9.67 -25.41
N ARG A 818 17.97 8.93 -24.62
CA ARG A 818 17.56 9.30 -23.26
C ARG A 818 17.97 8.29 -22.20
N PHE A 819 18.13 7.03 -22.59
CA PHE A 819 18.35 5.92 -21.64
C PHE A 819 19.52 5.03 -22.06
N SER A 820 20.20 4.45 -21.08
CA SER A 820 21.22 3.43 -21.32
C SER A 820 20.60 2.18 -21.94
N LEU A 821 21.35 1.48 -22.78
CA LEU A 821 20.91 0.21 -23.39
C LEU A 821 20.49 -0.83 -22.35
N GLU A 822 21.06 -0.76 -21.15
CA GLU A 822 20.67 -1.66 -20.06
C GLU A 822 19.20 -1.55 -19.67
N LYS A 823 18.58 -0.38 -19.85
CA LYS A 823 17.15 -0.16 -19.56
C LYS A 823 16.23 -0.57 -20.70
N ILE A 824 16.75 -1.03 -21.84
CA ILE A 824 15.95 -1.30 -23.02
C ILE A 824 16.06 -2.78 -23.36
N ALA A 825 14.94 -3.47 -23.48
CA ALA A 825 14.94 -4.86 -23.93
C ALA A 825 15.32 -4.95 -25.41
N PRO A 826 16.30 -5.79 -25.81
CA PRO A 826 16.61 -5.99 -27.23
C PRO A 826 15.45 -6.69 -27.94
N THR A 827 15.25 -6.41 -29.24
CA THR A 827 14.12 -6.94 -30.01
C THR A 827 14.47 -8.15 -30.86
N GLU A 828 15.37 -8.01 -31.84
CA GLU A 828 15.66 -9.03 -32.83
C GLU A 828 17.14 -9.00 -33.23
N ARG A 829 17.69 -10.14 -33.63
CA ARG A 829 18.92 -10.20 -34.44
C ARG A 829 18.53 -10.15 -35.91
N ASP A 830 18.42 -8.92 -36.46
CA ASP A 830 18.07 -8.73 -37.87
C ASP A 830 19.15 -9.30 -38.79
N THR A 831 18.80 -10.33 -39.52
CA THR A 831 19.69 -11.01 -40.46
C THR A 831 19.49 -10.58 -41.93
N THR A 832 18.41 -9.83 -42.20
CA THR A 832 17.98 -9.51 -43.57
C THR A 832 18.31 -8.09 -43.98
N PHE A 833 17.99 -7.11 -43.14
CA PHE A 833 18.11 -5.69 -43.44
C PHE A 833 19.36 -5.09 -42.79
N ARG A 834 19.35 -4.91 -41.47
CA ARG A 834 20.39 -4.18 -40.72
C ARG A 834 21.58 -5.04 -40.30
N LYS A 835 21.43 -6.35 -40.36
CA LYS A 835 22.47 -7.39 -40.10
C LYS A 835 23.16 -7.21 -38.75
N GLN A 836 22.39 -6.83 -37.72
CA GLN A 836 22.87 -6.61 -36.36
C GLN A 836 21.78 -6.90 -35.32
N LEU A 837 22.15 -6.94 -34.05
CA LEU A 837 21.17 -6.94 -32.93
C LEU A 837 20.47 -5.57 -32.86
N ILE A 838 19.16 -5.57 -32.96
CA ILE A 838 18.34 -4.38 -32.80
C ILE A 838 18.10 -4.18 -31.30
N HIS A 839 18.79 -3.18 -30.75
CA HIS A 839 18.76 -2.87 -29.33
C HIS A 839 18.74 -1.35 -29.13
N GLY A 840 17.62 -0.81 -28.63
CA GLY A 840 17.38 0.62 -28.49
C GLY A 840 16.95 1.33 -29.78
N TYR A 841 16.77 0.59 -30.87
CA TYR A 841 16.22 1.05 -32.13
C TYR A 841 14.90 0.35 -32.42
N VAL A 842 14.00 1.02 -33.17
CA VAL A 842 12.71 0.43 -33.55
C VAL A 842 12.89 -0.82 -34.39
N HIS A 843 12.12 -1.85 -34.09
CA HIS A 843 12.13 -3.12 -34.85
C HIS A 843 11.63 -2.92 -36.29
N ASP A 844 10.49 -2.21 -36.45
CA ASP A 844 9.87 -2.03 -37.76
C ASP A 844 10.82 -1.39 -38.77
N PRO A 845 11.07 -2.03 -39.93
CA PRO A 845 12.01 -1.52 -40.94
C PRO A 845 11.60 -0.16 -41.51
N THR A 846 10.30 0.08 -41.75
CA THR A 846 9.82 1.34 -42.34
C THR A 846 9.94 2.49 -41.34
N ALA A 847 9.55 2.25 -40.08
CA ALA A 847 9.74 3.24 -39.03
C ALA A 847 11.23 3.55 -38.83
N ALA A 848 12.12 2.55 -38.90
CA ALA A 848 13.56 2.75 -38.83
C ALA A 848 14.07 3.62 -39.99
N MET A 849 13.62 3.36 -41.22
CA MET A 849 13.98 4.17 -42.40
C MET A 849 13.42 5.60 -42.35
N LEU A 850 12.39 5.84 -41.52
CA LEU A 850 11.87 7.17 -41.20
C LEU A 850 12.56 7.80 -39.96
N GLY A 851 13.75 7.31 -39.58
CA GLY A 851 14.52 7.85 -38.47
C GLY A 851 14.04 7.41 -37.09
N GLY A 852 13.24 6.35 -36.99
CA GLY A 852 12.73 5.80 -35.74
C GLY A 852 11.43 6.41 -35.25
N ILE A 853 10.84 7.36 -36.00
CA ILE A 853 9.59 8.04 -35.64
C ILE A 853 8.56 7.78 -36.73
N SER A 854 7.45 7.14 -36.38
CA SER A 854 6.34 6.95 -37.30
C SER A 854 5.02 6.69 -36.56
N GLY A 855 3.89 7.00 -37.22
CA GLY A 855 2.57 6.82 -36.60
C GLY A 855 2.14 5.37 -36.40
N HIS A 856 2.79 4.39 -37.03
CA HIS A 856 2.42 2.99 -36.93
C HIS A 856 3.32 2.18 -35.98
N ALA A 857 4.55 2.64 -35.69
CA ALA A 857 5.56 1.99 -34.85
C ALA A 857 6.65 2.99 -34.44
N GLY A 858 7.50 2.65 -33.48
CA GLY A 858 8.65 3.44 -33.05
C GLY A 858 8.57 3.93 -31.61
N LEU A 859 7.41 3.79 -30.96
CA LEU A 859 7.24 4.14 -29.55
C LEU A 859 7.84 3.06 -28.66
N PHE A 860 8.53 3.49 -27.61
CA PHE A 860 9.04 2.65 -26.52
C PHE A 860 8.41 3.08 -25.19
N GLY A 861 8.28 2.14 -24.25
CA GLY A 861 7.74 2.43 -22.92
C GLY A 861 7.68 1.20 -22.03
N ASN A 862 7.23 1.42 -20.79
CA ASN A 862 6.98 0.37 -19.81
C ASN A 862 5.48 0.16 -19.57
N ALA A 863 5.13 -0.91 -18.84
CA ALA A 863 3.73 -1.28 -18.62
C ALA A 863 2.94 -0.24 -17.82
N ALA A 864 3.57 0.46 -16.87
CA ALA A 864 2.90 1.45 -16.02
C ALA A 864 2.48 2.70 -16.81
N GLU A 865 3.34 3.18 -17.70
CA GLU A 865 3.02 4.36 -18.53
C GLU A 865 2.01 4.04 -19.64
N VAL A 866 2.08 2.84 -20.22
CA VAL A 866 1.02 2.35 -21.12
C VAL A 866 -0.32 2.31 -20.37
N ALA A 867 -0.35 1.78 -19.14
CA ALA A 867 -1.56 1.73 -18.34
C ALA A 867 -2.11 3.13 -18.00
N ALA A 868 -1.25 4.13 -17.77
CA ALA A 868 -1.66 5.52 -17.51
C ALA A 868 -2.42 6.13 -18.70
N ILE A 869 -1.94 5.90 -19.93
CA ILE A 869 -2.65 6.36 -21.15
C ILE A 869 -3.99 5.60 -21.30
N MET A 870 -3.99 4.28 -21.07
CA MET A 870 -5.23 3.51 -21.13
C MET A 870 -6.23 3.93 -20.03
N GLN A 871 -5.74 4.36 -18.87
CA GLN A 871 -6.58 4.89 -17.78
C GLN A 871 -7.19 6.24 -18.18
N MET A 872 -6.44 7.10 -18.84
CA MET A 872 -6.97 8.36 -19.40
C MET A 872 -8.12 8.08 -20.36
N PHE A 873 -8.01 7.09 -21.25
CA PHE A 873 -9.11 6.66 -22.12
C PHE A 873 -10.31 6.11 -21.33
N LEU A 874 -10.08 5.26 -20.33
CA LEU A 874 -11.13 4.69 -19.47
C LEU A 874 -11.89 5.77 -18.68
N GLN A 875 -11.21 6.85 -18.31
CA GLN A 875 -11.79 8.01 -17.61
C GLN A 875 -12.35 9.08 -18.58
N ASN A 876 -12.73 8.67 -19.80
CA ASN A 876 -13.31 9.54 -20.81
C ASN A 876 -12.45 10.80 -21.09
N GLY A 877 -11.15 10.59 -21.23
CA GLY A 877 -10.20 11.64 -21.57
C GLY A 877 -9.71 12.49 -20.39
N TYR A 878 -9.90 12.05 -19.15
CA TYR A 878 -9.43 12.74 -17.95
C TYR A 878 -8.31 11.97 -17.26
N TYR A 879 -7.22 12.65 -16.83
CA TYR A 879 -6.14 12.08 -16.06
C TYR A 879 -5.32 13.15 -15.32
N GLY A 880 -4.96 12.90 -14.09
CA GLY A 880 -4.03 13.75 -13.32
C GLY A 880 -4.51 15.19 -13.11
N GLY A 881 -5.82 15.41 -12.99
CA GLY A 881 -6.39 16.74 -12.80
C GLY A 881 -6.67 17.50 -14.10
N GLN A 882 -6.35 16.91 -15.27
CA GLN A 882 -6.51 17.54 -16.57
C GLN A 882 -7.43 16.74 -17.50
N ARG A 883 -8.12 17.45 -18.38
CA ARG A 883 -8.93 16.87 -19.45
C ARG A 883 -8.19 16.96 -20.76
N TYR A 884 -7.86 15.81 -21.33
CA TYR A 884 -7.19 15.69 -22.63
C TYR A 884 -8.18 15.60 -23.78
N PHE A 885 -9.34 14.94 -23.53
CA PHE A 885 -10.42 14.77 -24.52
C PHE A 885 -11.79 14.89 -23.86
N SER A 886 -12.77 15.37 -24.63
CA SER A 886 -14.17 15.33 -24.22
C SER A 886 -14.72 13.90 -24.23
N SER A 887 -15.76 13.66 -23.45
CA SER A 887 -16.44 12.35 -23.43
C SER A 887 -17.04 12.00 -24.80
N ASN A 888 -17.47 13.01 -25.59
CA ASN A 888 -18.00 12.80 -26.94
C ASN A 888 -16.91 12.30 -27.89
N THR A 889 -15.72 12.90 -27.83
CA THR A 889 -14.56 12.45 -28.62
C THR A 889 -14.19 11.03 -28.26
N MET A 890 -14.15 10.70 -26.97
CA MET A 890 -13.87 9.33 -26.52
C MET A 890 -14.91 8.34 -27.05
N ALA A 891 -16.20 8.67 -26.95
CA ALA A 891 -17.29 7.82 -27.44
C ALA A 891 -17.18 7.62 -28.96
N GLU A 892 -16.92 8.69 -29.72
CA GLU A 892 -16.75 8.61 -31.19
C GLU A 892 -15.60 7.68 -31.58
N PHE A 893 -14.45 7.80 -30.93
CA PHE A 893 -13.25 7.02 -31.29
C PHE A 893 -13.32 5.56 -30.83
N THR A 894 -14.01 5.26 -29.74
CA THR A 894 -14.08 3.89 -29.21
C THR A 894 -15.27 3.08 -29.73
N ARG A 895 -16.32 3.71 -30.29
CA ARG A 895 -17.43 2.99 -30.91
C ARG A 895 -17.02 2.22 -32.16
N GLN A 896 -17.74 1.15 -32.49
CA GLN A 896 -17.60 0.49 -33.79
C GLN A 896 -18.05 1.44 -34.90
N GLN A 897 -17.22 1.65 -35.93
CA GLN A 897 -17.46 2.64 -36.96
C GLN A 897 -18.35 2.14 -38.12
N PHE A 898 -18.16 0.90 -38.56
CA PHE A 898 -18.84 0.32 -39.71
C PHE A 898 -19.52 -1.02 -39.35
N PRO A 899 -20.58 -1.02 -38.54
CA PRO A 899 -21.21 -2.26 -38.04
C PRO A 899 -21.77 -3.13 -39.17
N LEU A 900 -22.27 -2.54 -40.27
CA LEU A 900 -22.83 -3.26 -41.40
C LEU A 900 -21.78 -3.95 -42.27
N SER A 901 -20.49 -3.56 -42.19
CA SER A 901 -19.40 -4.14 -42.97
C SER A 901 -18.65 -5.26 -42.21
N GLN A 902 -19.14 -5.72 -41.08
CA GLN A 902 -18.45 -6.67 -40.16
C GLN A 902 -17.09 -6.17 -39.65
N ASN A 903 -16.76 -4.89 -39.84
CA ASN A 903 -15.56 -4.29 -39.29
C ASN A 903 -15.81 -3.90 -37.83
N ARG A 904 -15.18 -4.63 -36.88
CA ARG A 904 -15.35 -4.40 -35.45
C ARG A 904 -14.62 -3.16 -34.92
N ARG A 905 -13.75 -2.54 -35.70
CA ARG A 905 -12.83 -1.50 -35.23
C ARG A 905 -13.52 -0.20 -34.81
N GLY A 906 -12.99 0.40 -33.72
CA GLY A 906 -13.04 1.83 -33.45
C GLY A 906 -11.93 2.56 -34.18
N LEU A 907 -11.88 3.89 -34.09
CA LEU A 907 -10.84 4.71 -34.73
C LEU A 907 -9.49 4.47 -34.04
N GLY A 908 -8.63 3.69 -34.70
CA GLY A 908 -7.34 3.23 -34.19
C GLY A 908 -7.42 1.99 -33.29
N PHE A 909 -8.50 1.81 -32.59
CA PHE A 909 -8.65 0.72 -31.60
C PHE A 909 -9.15 -0.58 -32.21
N ASP A 910 -8.62 -1.70 -31.71
CA ASP A 910 -9.23 -3.02 -31.91
C ASP A 910 -10.31 -3.26 -30.85
N LYS A 911 -11.32 -4.07 -31.22
CA LYS A 911 -12.48 -4.39 -30.35
C LYS A 911 -12.77 -5.89 -30.39
N PRO A 912 -13.53 -6.44 -29.45
CA PRO A 912 -13.99 -7.82 -29.48
C PRO A 912 -14.80 -8.13 -30.76
N PHE A 913 -14.80 -9.38 -31.18
CA PHE A 913 -15.80 -9.81 -32.18
C PHE A 913 -17.20 -9.77 -31.56
N PRO A 914 -18.25 -9.39 -32.32
CA PRO A 914 -19.64 -9.43 -31.81
C PRO A 914 -20.06 -10.83 -31.35
N VAL A 915 -19.60 -11.87 -32.03
CA VAL A 915 -19.70 -13.27 -31.61
C VAL A 915 -18.29 -13.73 -31.22
N PHE A 916 -18.14 -14.32 -30.03
CA PHE A 916 -16.85 -14.76 -29.54
C PHE A 916 -16.13 -15.70 -30.52
N ASP A 917 -14.88 -15.38 -30.81
CA ASP A 917 -13.96 -16.22 -31.58
C ASP A 917 -12.72 -16.53 -30.69
N PRO A 918 -12.39 -17.80 -30.47
CA PRO A 918 -11.19 -18.19 -29.70
C PRO A 918 -9.88 -17.63 -30.25
N ASN A 919 -9.85 -17.30 -31.54
CA ASN A 919 -8.71 -16.66 -32.20
C ASN A 919 -8.81 -15.11 -32.18
N GLY A 920 -9.82 -14.57 -31.50
CA GLY A 920 -10.05 -13.15 -31.37
C GLY A 920 -8.97 -12.42 -30.57
N PRO A 921 -9.01 -11.07 -30.56
CA PRO A 921 -7.98 -10.26 -29.97
C PRO A 921 -8.02 -10.27 -28.43
N VAL A 922 -9.08 -10.72 -27.81
CA VAL A 922 -9.34 -10.62 -26.37
C VAL A 922 -10.09 -11.83 -25.83
N SER A 923 -10.11 -12.01 -24.50
CA SER A 923 -10.86 -13.09 -23.83
C SER A 923 -12.37 -12.95 -24.00
N LYS A 924 -13.11 -14.06 -23.85
CA LYS A 924 -14.58 -14.09 -23.91
C LYS A 924 -15.27 -13.27 -22.80
N GLU A 925 -14.55 -13.02 -21.71
CA GLU A 925 -15.06 -12.29 -20.54
C GLU A 925 -15.02 -10.77 -20.75
N ALA A 926 -14.33 -10.28 -21.78
CA ALA A 926 -14.26 -8.86 -22.07
C ALA A 926 -15.59 -8.34 -22.63
N SER A 927 -16.01 -7.16 -22.21
CA SER A 927 -17.22 -6.53 -22.71
C SER A 927 -17.07 -6.12 -24.19
N LEU A 928 -18.18 -6.03 -24.92
CA LEU A 928 -18.19 -5.56 -26.31
C LEU A 928 -17.75 -4.09 -26.44
N ASP A 929 -17.85 -3.31 -25.36
CA ASP A 929 -17.40 -1.92 -25.33
C ASP A 929 -15.89 -1.82 -25.15
N SER A 930 -15.22 -2.91 -24.77
CA SER A 930 -13.79 -2.94 -24.54
C SER A 930 -12.98 -2.67 -25.82
N PHE A 931 -11.78 -2.15 -25.66
CA PHE A 931 -10.90 -1.75 -26.76
C PHE A 931 -9.42 -1.88 -26.38
N GLY A 932 -8.58 -2.02 -27.40
CA GLY A 932 -7.14 -2.15 -27.18
C GLY A 932 -6.38 -2.34 -28.47
N HIS A 933 -5.15 -2.85 -28.38
CA HIS A 933 -4.34 -3.20 -29.54
C HIS A 933 -3.23 -4.22 -29.17
N SER A 934 -2.71 -4.90 -30.19
CA SER A 934 -1.53 -5.77 -30.04
C SER A 934 -0.35 -5.27 -30.87
N GLY A 935 0.88 -5.53 -30.42
CA GLY A 935 2.12 -5.19 -31.14
C GLY A 935 2.86 -6.43 -31.63
N PHE A 936 3.57 -6.27 -32.76
CA PHE A 936 4.33 -7.36 -33.40
C PHE A 936 5.40 -7.93 -32.50
N THR A 937 6.06 -7.09 -31.73
CA THR A 937 7.11 -7.47 -30.75
C THR A 937 6.62 -8.37 -29.62
N GLY A 938 5.29 -8.55 -29.49
CA GLY A 938 4.66 -9.35 -28.44
C GLY A 938 3.96 -8.51 -27.38
N THR A 939 3.89 -7.22 -27.60
CA THR A 939 3.20 -6.26 -26.72
C THR A 939 1.68 -6.29 -26.90
N TYR A 940 0.94 -5.86 -25.87
CA TYR A 940 -0.50 -5.90 -25.84
C TYR A 940 -1.02 -4.97 -24.75
N THR A 941 -2.11 -4.26 -25.01
CA THR A 941 -2.87 -3.55 -23.99
C THR A 941 -4.36 -3.57 -24.32
N TRP A 942 -5.18 -3.63 -23.28
CA TRP A 942 -6.63 -3.68 -23.41
C TRP A 942 -7.30 -2.96 -22.24
N ALA A 943 -8.33 -2.18 -22.53
CA ALA A 943 -9.16 -1.49 -21.55
C ALA A 943 -10.63 -1.91 -21.71
N ASP A 944 -11.28 -2.19 -20.62
CA ASP A 944 -12.70 -2.57 -20.57
C ASP A 944 -13.49 -1.56 -19.73
N PRO A 945 -14.27 -0.67 -20.37
CA PRO A 945 -15.05 0.35 -19.66
C PRO A 945 -16.13 -0.23 -18.74
N LYS A 946 -16.75 -1.34 -19.12
CA LYS A 946 -17.79 -1.97 -18.30
C LYS A 946 -17.22 -2.56 -17.02
N ASN A 947 -16.08 -3.22 -17.13
CA ASN A 947 -15.40 -3.88 -16.01
C ASN A 947 -14.39 -2.96 -15.31
N GLN A 948 -14.16 -1.73 -15.82
CA GLN A 948 -13.14 -0.79 -15.35
C GLN A 948 -11.77 -1.44 -15.21
N LEU A 949 -11.41 -2.32 -16.17
CA LEU A 949 -10.22 -3.16 -16.13
C LEU A 949 -9.24 -2.74 -17.23
N ILE A 950 -7.97 -2.59 -16.85
CA ILE A 950 -6.84 -2.43 -17.78
C ILE A 950 -5.93 -3.63 -17.65
N TYR A 951 -5.51 -4.14 -18.78
CA TYR A 951 -4.50 -5.17 -18.92
C TYR A 951 -3.39 -4.72 -19.85
N VAL A 952 -2.13 -4.82 -19.41
CA VAL A 952 -0.93 -4.57 -20.20
C VAL A 952 -0.02 -5.78 -20.13
N PHE A 953 0.46 -6.22 -21.27
CA PHE A 953 1.47 -7.27 -21.43
C PHE A 953 2.55 -6.81 -22.40
N LEU A 954 3.78 -6.63 -21.92
CA LEU A 954 4.91 -6.23 -22.76
C LEU A 954 5.96 -7.34 -22.80
N SER A 955 6.39 -7.75 -23.98
CA SER A 955 7.46 -8.74 -24.17
C SER A 955 8.26 -8.46 -25.43
N ASN A 956 9.44 -9.05 -25.51
CA ASN A 956 10.26 -9.09 -26.71
C ASN A 956 10.27 -10.51 -27.34
N ARG A 957 9.07 -11.06 -27.62
CA ARG A 957 8.91 -12.42 -28.16
C ARG A 957 9.74 -12.69 -29.40
N ILE A 958 10.02 -11.64 -30.18
CA ILE A 958 10.78 -11.70 -31.41
C ILE A 958 12.31 -11.80 -31.20
N TYR A 959 12.77 -11.77 -29.94
CA TYR A 959 14.15 -12.01 -29.63
C TYR A 959 14.46 -13.54 -29.58
N PRO A 960 15.49 -14.05 -30.19
CA PRO A 960 16.38 -13.35 -31.17
C PRO A 960 15.81 -13.36 -32.59
N ASP A 961 14.69 -14.04 -32.85
CA ASP A 961 14.13 -14.33 -34.17
C ASP A 961 12.65 -13.95 -34.25
N ALA A 962 12.30 -13.11 -35.23
CA ALA A 962 10.94 -12.64 -35.47
C ALA A 962 9.93 -13.76 -35.80
N ASP A 963 10.40 -14.89 -36.31
CA ASP A 963 9.56 -16.06 -36.62
C ASP A 963 9.09 -16.85 -35.41
N ASN A 964 9.52 -16.50 -34.21
CA ASN A 964 9.00 -17.10 -32.99
C ASN A 964 7.49 -16.75 -32.81
N ARG A 965 6.63 -17.73 -33.11
CA ARG A 965 5.16 -17.62 -33.00
C ARG A 965 4.57 -18.32 -31.77
N LYS A 966 5.40 -18.79 -30.83
CA LYS A 966 4.95 -19.55 -29.67
C LYS A 966 3.96 -18.77 -28.80
N LEU A 967 4.20 -17.47 -28.56
CA LEU A 967 3.29 -16.62 -27.81
C LEU A 967 1.85 -16.66 -28.36
N MET A 968 1.70 -16.56 -29.70
CA MET A 968 0.42 -16.62 -30.36
C MET A 968 -0.17 -18.03 -30.37
N LYS A 969 0.65 -19.06 -30.70
CA LYS A 969 0.20 -20.47 -30.72
C LYS A 969 -0.31 -20.93 -29.35
N MET A 970 0.30 -20.47 -28.27
CA MET A 970 -0.13 -20.75 -26.89
C MET A 970 -1.32 -19.91 -26.45
N ASN A 971 -1.66 -18.85 -27.18
CA ASN A 971 -2.69 -17.86 -26.85
C ASN A 971 -2.55 -17.27 -25.44
N LEU A 972 -1.31 -17.05 -24.99
CA LEU A 972 -1.00 -16.69 -23.59
C LEU A 972 -1.63 -15.37 -23.17
N ARG A 973 -1.60 -14.34 -24.02
CA ARG A 973 -2.15 -13.02 -23.68
C ARG A 973 -3.64 -13.09 -23.37
N THR A 974 -4.40 -13.80 -24.21
CA THR A 974 -5.85 -14.00 -24.01
C THR A 974 -6.12 -14.89 -22.80
N LYS A 975 -5.37 -15.97 -22.58
CA LYS A 975 -5.51 -16.85 -21.41
C LYS A 975 -5.20 -16.15 -20.10
N ILE A 976 -4.17 -15.31 -20.06
CA ILE A 976 -3.86 -14.50 -18.86
C ILE A 976 -5.00 -13.52 -18.56
N HIS A 977 -5.54 -12.87 -19.59
CA HIS A 977 -6.70 -11.98 -19.45
C HIS A 977 -7.94 -12.74 -18.96
N GLU A 978 -8.26 -13.88 -19.58
CA GLU A 978 -9.40 -14.73 -19.20
C GLU A 978 -9.32 -15.18 -17.74
N LEU A 979 -8.14 -15.68 -17.31
CA LEU A 979 -7.93 -16.12 -15.94
C LEU A 979 -8.10 -14.97 -14.93
N MET A 980 -7.60 -13.78 -15.26
CA MET A 980 -7.81 -12.60 -14.41
C MET A 980 -9.29 -12.23 -14.31
N CYS A 981 -10.02 -12.21 -15.44
CA CYS A 981 -11.45 -11.92 -15.43
C CYS A 981 -12.23 -12.96 -14.62
N GLN A 982 -11.87 -14.25 -14.71
CA GLN A 982 -12.49 -15.30 -13.91
C GLN A 982 -12.31 -15.06 -12.40
N ILE A 983 -11.10 -14.72 -11.97
CA ILE A 983 -10.80 -14.37 -10.57
C ILE A 983 -11.66 -13.18 -10.12
N LEU A 984 -11.79 -12.14 -10.94
CA LEU A 984 -12.61 -10.97 -10.62
C LEU A 984 -14.10 -11.31 -10.53
N ASN A 985 -14.62 -12.09 -11.49
CA ASN A 985 -16.02 -12.52 -11.51
C ASN A 985 -16.38 -13.41 -10.30
N GLU A 986 -15.48 -14.29 -9.86
CA GLU A 986 -15.69 -15.08 -8.64
C GLU A 986 -15.89 -14.19 -7.41
N ILE A 987 -15.14 -13.09 -7.31
CA ILE A 987 -15.25 -12.17 -6.18
C ILE A 987 -16.56 -11.40 -6.23
N GLU A 988 -16.93 -10.85 -7.39
CA GLU A 988 -18.19 -10.11 -7.56
C GLU A 988 -19.39 -11.01 -7.22
N ASN A 989 -19.38 -12.25 -7.68
CA ASN A 989 -20.41 -13.23 -7.35
C ASN A 989 -20.43 -13.62 -5.86
N SER A 990 -19.28 -13.62 -5.19
CA SER A 990 -19.20 -13.91 -3.75
C SER A 990 -19.75 -12.77 -2.89
N VAL A 991 -19.58 -11.52 -3.34
CA VAL A 991 -20.13 -10.32 -2.68
C VAL A 991 -21.65 -10.28 -2.83
N LEU A 992 -22.18 -10.60 -4.02
CA LEU A 992 -23.62 -10.63 -4.28
C LEU A 992 -24.37 -11.76 -3.53
N LYS A 993 -23.66 -12.82 -3.11
CA LYS A 993 -24.22 -13.96 -2.37
C LYS A 993 -24.13 -13.82 -0.86
N ARG A 994 -23.54 -12.74 -0.31
CA ARG A 994 -23.61 -12.46 1.13
C ARG A 994 -25.00 -11.89 1.45
N PRO A 995 -25.79 -12.57 2.33
CA PRO A 995 -27.16 -12.17 2.66
C PRO A 995 -27.19 -10.83 3.40
#